data_373471cf3b2f2169c247f1708d953d86
#
_entry.id   373471cf3b2f2169c247f1708d953d86
#
_cell.length_a   1.000
_cell.length_b   1.000
_cell.length_c   1.000
_cell.angle_alpha   90.00
_cell.angle_beta   90.00
_cell.angle_gamma   90.00
#
_symmetry.space_group_name_H-M   'P 1'
#
loop_
_entity.id
_entity.type
_entity.pdbx_description
1 polymer ?
#
loop_
_entity_poly.entity_id
_entity_poly.type
_entity_poly.pdbx_seq_one_letter_code
_entity_poly.pdbx_strand_id
1 'polypeptide(L)'
;MNAYEVPQPILNSPFEEPKEHWHIVEGETPTQKPGRRPAMYFYRDPKAKPEKDYGSVAGTAIELKLVNRIRDQVKKWRTEGYPGVTRTTHELLQWWRREGKEQRLFFAQLDAAETIIFLTEGRSDFLQGINIPHEELSEVRRQQGFSGFPRYACKMATGSGKTTVMGMLAAWSILNKVNDRGDARFSDVILVVCPNVTIRNRLQELDPTEGEASLYRIRDLVPSHLMPLLSQGRVLLRNWHVFEPHATQTGGVSARVTKAGVEVRTKETITIGSKTTTARGRRYLTMEDLERQVRAGMLTVLSEETGKDGTLGKVTVESRRYVESDTALVNRILGQEVGGKQNILIMNDEAHHAYRIVRENKDEEEEDLFGEEEEAEEFFKEATVWIEGLDRVQKLRGINFCLDLSATPYFLGRVGQHTNRPFPWVVSDFGLIDAIESGLVKIPQLAVRDTTGKEIPGYFNIWHWILPQLTPAERGGKKANPKPEAILKYAHHPIAMLGGLWEKEREDWSKNPEDPRPPVFILVCKNTQIAKVLYEWLAEDKAPTGIPPVKIGGFKNNGTQNTIRVDSKVVHESDSGETKNDEVSWMRFTLDTVGKTAWPTDRVGRPLYPEGFKELAEKLERPDHPPGRDVQCIVSVGMLTEGWDCSTVTHIIGLRPFMSQLLCEQVVGRGLRRASYEVGPDGKLTEEVAKVFGVPFEVIPFKSSTQGQPPQHVRRSNVHAIPTKSRYEITFPRVEGYTQAIRNRVTVDWANVASLVLEPGKIPPEVEVKGLHINNKGRLSLSGPGRIDDVTLKEFRGKRRTQELVFDLARTLTRDYVAQKQCTVPAHQL
;
A
#
# COMPACT_ATOMS: atom_id res chain seq x y z
N MET A 1 31.80 0.61 3.76
CA MET A 1 30.60 0.07 3.12
C MET A 1 31.00 -0.53 1.79
N ASN A 2 30.77 -1.80 1.58
CA ASN A 2 30.93 -2.38 0.26
C ASN A 2 29.75 -1.90 -0.57
N ALA A 3 30.01 -0.98 -1.48
CA ALA A 3 29.00 -0.55 -2.41
C ALA A 3 28.54 -1.77 -3.22
N TYR A 4 27.26 -2.06 -3.19
CA TYR A 4 26.64 -3.17 -3.91
C TYR A 4 26.49 -2.85 -5.41
N GLU A 5 27.58 -2.33 -5.98
CA GLU A 5 27.63 -2.03 -7.39
C GLU A 5 27.64 -3.33 -8.20
N VAL A 6 26.72 -3.40 -9.15
CA VAL A 6 26.65 -4.52 -10.09
C VAL A 6 26.94 -4.05 -11.51
N PRO A 7 27.67 -4.83 -12.30
CA PRO A 7 28.07 -4.42 -13.66
C PRO A 7 26.86 -4.35 -14.61
N GLN A 8 25.90 -5.24 -14.41
CA GLN A 8 24.69 -5.36 -15.23
C GLN A 8 23.46 -5.53 -14.34
N PRO A 9 22.77 -4.44 -13.98
CA PRO A 9 21.58 -4.51 -13.15
C PRO A 9 20.42 -5.28 -13.80
N ILE A 10 20.23 -5.15 -15.13
CA ILE A 10 19.15 -5.85 -15.86
C ILE A 10 19.63 -7.25 -16.24
N LEU A 11 19.07 -8.25 -15.60
CA LEU A 11 19.41 -9.66 -15.82
C LEU A 11 18.40 -10.37 -16.72
N ASN A 12 17.12 -10.01 -16.62
CA ASN A 12 16.00 -10.78 -17.14
C ASN A 12 15.18 -10.00 -18.17
N SER A 13 14.54 -10.74 -19.07
CA SER A 13 13.46 -10.20 -19.89
C SER A 13 12.23 -9.89 -19.02
N PRO A 14 11.53 -8.78 -19.22
CA PRO A 14 10.35 -8.46 -18.45
C PRO A 14 9.14 -9.35 -18.80
N PHE A 15 9.23 -10.13 -19.86
CA PHE A 15 8.13 -10.95 -20.41
C PHE A 15 8.17 -12.41 -19.97
N GLU A 16 9.27 -12.84 -19.37
CA GLU A 16 9.50 -14.22 -18.97
C GLU A 16 9.75 -14.30 -17.46
N GLU A 17 9.53 -15.49 -16.89
CA GLU A 17 9.89 -15.75 -15.51
C GLU A 17 11.39 -15.48 -15.30
N PRO A 18 11.79 -14.71 -14.28
CA PRO A 18 13.19 -14.41 -14.02
C PRO A 18 14.04 -15.67 -13.89
N LYS A 19 15.13 -15.72 -14.64
CA LYS A 19 16.06 -16.87 -14.70
C LYS A 19 17.25 -16.71 -13.77
N GLU A 20 17.55 -15.47 -13.38
CA GLU A 20 18.69 -15.12 -12.52
C GLU A 20 18.33 -13.95 -11.63
N HIS A 21 19.04 -13.81 -10.53
CA HIS A 21 18.91 -12.65 -9.64
C HIS A 21 20.24 -12.32 -8.96
N TRP A 22 20.44 -11.07 -8.58
CA TRP A 22 21.57 -10.65 -7.77
C TRP A 22 21.34 -11.04 -6.31
N HIS A 23 22.23 -11.83 -5.77
CA HIS A 23 22.30 -12.10 -4.34
C HIS A 23 23.18 -11.06 -3.68
N ILE A 24 22.55 -10.15 -2.94
CA ILE A 24 23.21 -9.02 -2.28
C ILE A 24 23.12 -9.26 -0.78
N VAL A 25 24.27 -9.40 -0.13
CA VAL A 25 24.41 -9.56 1.32
C VAL A 25 25.34 -8.48 1.83
N GLU A 26 25.01 -7.91 2.98
CA GLU A 26 25.84 -6.89 3.61
C GLU A 26 27.25 -7.41 3.88
N GLY A 27 28.25 -6.67 3.42
CA GLY A 27 29.66 -7.04 3.57
C GLY A 27 30.20 -8.01 2.54
N GLU A 28 29.39 -8.54 1.61
CA GLU A 28 29.82 -9.46 0.56
C GLU A 28 29.75 -8.80 -0.84
N THR A 29 30.53 -9.31 -1.78
CA THR A 29 30.40 -8.88 -3.17
C THR A 29 29.14 -9.48 -3.77
N PRO A 30 28.29 -8.70 -4.47
CA PRO A 30 27.11 -9.22 -5.13
C PRO A 30 27.43 -10.41 -6.05
N THR A 31 26.64 -11.45 -5.98
CA THR A 31 26.79 -12.65 -6.81
C THR A 31 25.50 -12.96 -7.56
N GLN A 32 25.59 -13.39 -8.81
CA GLN A 32 24.44 -13.86 -9.56
C GLN A 32 24.08 -15.26 -9.12
N LYS A 33 22.79 -15.49 -8.86
CA LYS A 33 22.23 -16.81 -8.54
C LYS A 33 21.17 -17.19 -9.58
N PRO A 34 21.08 -18.48 -9.92
CA PRO A 34 20.06 -18.96 -10.83
C PRO A 34 18.68 -18.93 -10.19
N GLY A 35 17.64 -18.79 -11.03
CA GLY A 35 16.24 -18.76 -10.64
C GLY A 35 15.73 -17.40 -10.19
N ARG A 36 14.42 -17.33 -10.03
CA ARG A 36 13.75 -16.15 -9.50
C ARG A 36 14.16 -15.92 -8.05
N ARG A 37 14.36 -14.65 -7.67
CA ARG A 37 14.61 -14.25 -6.29
C ARG A 37 13.52 -14.78 -5.37
N PRO A 38 13.86 -15.42 -4.23
CA PRO A 38 12.86 -15.76 -3.22
C PRO A 38 12.14 -14.51 -2.72
N ALA A 39 10.83 -14.62 -2.53
CA ALA A 39 10.05 -13.53 -1.97
C ALA A 39 10.48 -13.28 -0.53
N MET A 40 10.85 -12.04 -0.24
CA MET A 40 11.33 -11.61 1.08
C MET A 40 11.05 -10.14 1.33
N TYR A 41 11.12 -9.74 2.59
CA TYR A 41 11.06 -8.33 2.97
C TYR A 41 12.17 -8.01 3.96
N PHE A 42 12.55 -6.75 4.01
CA PHE A 42 13.53 -6.26 4.95
C PHE A 42 12.81 -5.63 6.15
N TYR A 43 13.10 -6.11 7.33
CA TYR A 43 12.49 -5.64 8.57
C TYR A 43 13.53 -5.02 9.47
N ARG A 44 13.25 -3.80 9.91
CA ARG A 44 13.96 -3.13 10.99
C ARG A 44 12.98 -2.87 12.11
N ASP A 45 13.36 -3.19 13.34
CA ASP A 45 12.54 -2.89 14.51
C ASP A 45 12.44 -1.36 14.66
N PRO A 46 11.23 -0.78 14.62
CA PRO A 46 11.04 0.66 14.83
C PRO A 46 11.61 1.17 16.15
N LYS A 47 11.68 0.30 17.17
CA LYS A 47 12.22 0.64 18.49
C LYS A 47 13.75 0.52 18.59
N ALA A 48 14.41 -0.02 17.57
CA ALA A 48 15.87 -0.08 17.53
C ALA A 48 16.41 1.35 17.45
N LYS A 49 17.13 1.76 18.50
CA LYS A 49 17.81 3.08 18.49
C LYS A 49 18.76 3.09 17.30
N PRO A 50 18.76 4.15 16.49
CA PRO A 50 19.77 4.29 15.45
C PRO A 50 21.13 4.20 16.14
N GLU A 51 21.94 3.23 15.75
CA GLU A 51 23.32 3.12 16.21
C GLU A 51 24.02 4.42 15.88
N LYS A 52 24.95 4.84 16.76
CA LYS A 52 25.67 6.11 16.62
C LYS A 52 26.45 6.21 15.31
N ASP A 53 26.72 5.09 14.67
CA ASP A 53 27.36 4.97 13.37
C ASP A 53 26.36 4.46 12.35
N TYR A 54 25.93 5.31 11.43
CA TYR A 54 25.26 5.03 10.15
C TYR A 54 24.75 3.57 9.95
N GLY A 55 23.99 3.04 10.91
CA GLY A 55 23.50 1.65 10.86
C GLY A 55 22.70 1.39 9.59
N SER A 56 22.73 0.13 9.14
CA SER A 56 22.01 -0.31 7.96
C SER A 56 20.53 0.08 8.01
N VAL A 57 20.05 0.73 6.97
CA VAL A 57 18.63 1.10 6.80
C VAL A 57 17.82 -0.14 6.36
N ALA A 58 18.49 -1.13 5.73
CA ALA A 58 17.83 -2.31 5.19
C ALA A 58 17.24 -3.23 6.27
N GLY A 59 17.93 -3.41 7.40
CA GLY A 59 17.49 -4.33 8.45
C GLY A 59 17.70 -5.80 8.07
N THR A 60 16.93 -6.70 8.69
CA THR A 60 17.05 -8.14 8.50
C THR A 60 16.13 -8.63 7.38
N ALA A 61 16.66 -9.42 6.45
CA ALA A 61 15.87 -10.07 5.41
C ALA A 61 15.04 -11.22 5.99
N ILE A 62 13.74 -11.18 5.77
CA ILE A 62 12.79 -12.21 6.23
C ILE A 62 12.05 -12.77 5.02
N GLU A 63 12.05 -14.07 4.89
CA GLU A 63 11.39 -14.79 3.80
C GLU A 63 9.87 -14.77 3.92
N LEU A 64 9.18 -14.50 2.80
CA LEU A 64 7.73 -14.64 2.67
C LEU A 64 7.38 -16.07 2.26
N LYS A 65 7.45 -17.00 3.22
CA LYS A 65 7.27 -18.46 2.99
C LYS A 65 5.96 -18.79 2.30
N LEU A 66 4.86 -18.11 2.65
CA LEU A 66 3.56 -18.31 2.01
C LEU A 66 3.63 -17.99 0.51
N VAL A 67 4.21 -16.84 0.15
CA VAL A 67 4.35 -16.41 -1.25
C VAL A 67 5.20 -17.39 -2.04
N ASN A 68 6.34 -17.80 -1.50
CA ASN A 68 7.23 -18.76 -2.16
C ASN A 68 6.52 -20.10 -2.40
N ARG A 69 5.78 -20.59 -1.41
CA ARG A 69 4.96 -21.80 -1.57
C ARG A 69 3.88 -21.66 -2.62
N ILE A 70 3.19 -20.53 -2.68
CA ILE A 70 2.18 -20.24 -3.71
C ILE A 70 2.84 -20.20 -5.08
N ARG A 71 3.99 -19.55 -5.24
CA ARG A 71 4.75 -19.50 -6.50
C ARG A 71 5.06 -20.90 -7.04
N ASP A 72 5.54 -21.80 -6.17
CA ASP A 72 5.86 -23.19 -6.57
C ASP A 72 4.61 -23.92 -7.05
N GLN A 73 3.49 -23.76 -6.37
CA GLN A 73 2.22 -24.41 -6.76
C GLN A 73 1.64 -23.78 -8.02
N VAL A 74 1.67 -22.47 -8.20
CA VAL A 74 1.24 -21.78 -9.43
C VAL A 74 2.09 -22.22 -10.62
N LYS A 75 3.40 -22.36 -10.45
CA LYS A 75 4.29 -22.87 -11.51
C LYS A 75 3.91 -24.29 -11.91
N LYS A 76 3.71 -25.17 -10.95
CA LYS A 76 3.27 -26.54 -11.19
C LYS A 76 1.90 -26.58 -11.88
N TRP A 77 0.92 -25.84 -11.37
CA TRP A 77 -0.42 -25.73 -11.91
C TRP A 77 -0.43 -25.21 -13.36
N ARG A 78 0.41 -24.22 -13.67
CA ARG A 78 0.62 -23.70 -15.03
C ARG A 78 1.20 -24.78 -15.95
N THR A 79 2.21 -25.51 -15.48
CA THR A 79 2.88 -26.57 -16.25
C THR A 79 1.91 -27.73 -16.58
N GLU A 80 0.96 -28.00 -15.69
CA GLU A 80 -0.08 -29.03 -15.89
C GLU A 80 -1.30 -28.54 -16.71
N GLY A 81 -1.24 -27.32 -17.26
CA GLY A 81 -2.31 -26.80 -18.14
C GLY A 81 -3.51 -26.23 -17.40
N TYR A 82 -3.30 -25.67 -16.21
CA TYR A 82 -4.31 -24.97 -15.41
C TYR A 82 -5.51 -25.85 -14.97
N PRO A 83 -5.26 -27.01 -14.34
CA PRO A 83 -6.36 -27.88 -13.95
C PRO A 83 -7.30 -27.24 -12.93
N GLY A 84 -8.61 -27.34 -13.19
CA GLY A 84 -9.67 -26.84 -12.30
C GLY A 84 -10.29 -25.52 -12.73
N VAL A 85 -9.71 -24.82 -13.71
CA VAL A 85 -10.28 -23.57 -14.21
C VAL A 85 -11.50 -23.79 -15.12
N THR A 86 -12.36 -22.80 -15.20
CA THR A 86 -13.47 -22.77 -16.15
C THR A 86 -12.95 -22.67 -17.59
N ARG A 87 -13.81 -22.98 -18.55
CA ARG A 87 -13.48 -22.79 -19.97
C ARG A 87 -13.14 -21.33 -20.31
N THR A 88 -13.90 -20.39 -19.75
CA THR A 88 -13.69 -18.96 -19.95
C THR A 88 -12.31 -18.54 -19.41
N THR A 89 -11.97 -18.99 -18.22
CA THR A 89 -10.68 -18.72 -17.61
C THR A 89 -9.53 -19.29 -18.42
N HIS A 90 -9.67 -20.51 -18.88
CA HIS A 90 -8.67 -21.18 -19.72
C HIS A 90 -8.43 -20.39 -21.03
N GLU A 91 -9.51 -19.94 -21.67
CA GLU A 91 -9.43 -19.12 -22.88
C GLU A 91 -8.70 -17.80 -22.63
N LEU A 92 -9.00 -17.09 -21.51
CA LEU A 92 -8.31 -15.86 -21.13
C LEU A 92 -6.82 -16.08 -20.85
N LEU A 93 -6.47 -17.15 -20.11
CA LEU A 93 -5.08 -17.48 -19.82
C LEU A 93 -4.28 -17.76 -21.09
N GLN A 94 -4.87 -18.48 -22.05
CA GLN A 94 -4.26 -18.69 -23.37
C GLN A 94 -4.16 -17.39 -24.15
N TRP A 95 -5.19 -16.55 -24.14
CA TRP A 95 -5.21 -15.26 -24.82
C TRP A 95 -4.10 -14.34 -24.33
N TRP A 96 -3.88 -14.28 -23.05
CA TRP A 96 -2.83 -13.42 -22.45
C TRP A 96 -1.42 -13.90 -22.81
N ARG A 97 -1.23 -15.19 -22.98
CA ARG A 97 0.08 -15.80 -23.27
C ARG A 97 0.35 -16.11 -24.74
N ARG A 98 -0.63 -15.80 -25.64
CA ARG A 98 -0.47 -16.13 -27.05
C ARG A 98 0.75 -15.45 -27.68
N GLU A 99 1.38 -16.15 -28.60
CA GLU A 99 2.46 -15.62 -29.42
C GLU A 99 1.95 -14.53 -30.39
N GLY A 100 2.84 -13.61 -30.81
CA GLY A 100 2.50 -12.57 -31.78
C GLY A 100 1.63 -11.42 -31.24
N LYS A 101 1.45 -11.33 -29.94
CA LYS A 101 0.75 -10.20 -29.30
C LYS A 101 1.60 -8.92 -29.44
N GLU A 102 1.06 -7.84 -30.05
CA GLU A 102 1.76 -6.57 -30.22
C GLU A 102 2.21 -5.97 -28.90
N GLN A 103 1.31 -5.96 -27.92
CA GLN A 103 1.59 -5.50 -26.57
C GLN A 103 1.66 -6.71 -25.62
N ARG A 104 2.84 -7.30 -25.55
CA ARG A 104 3.10 -8.43 -24.64
C ARG A 104 2.87 -8.00 -23.20
N LEU A 105 2.24 -8.86 -22.43
CA LEU A 105 2.09 -8.66 -20.99
C LEU A 105 3.41 -8.97 -20.26
N PHE A 106 3.72 -8.19 -19.26
CA PHE A 106 4.88 -8.45 -18.42
C PHE A 106 4.66 -9.69 -17.56
N PHE A 107 5.74 -10.39 -17.25
CA PHE A 107 5.68 -11.54 -16.34
C PHE A 107 5.03 -11.18 -15.00
N ALA A 108 5.34 -10.00 -14.44
CA ALA A 108 4.73 -9.52 -13.20
C ALA A 108 3.20 -9.46 -13.26
N GLN A 109 2.62 -9.08 -14.40
CA GLN A 109 1.18 -9.00 -14.60
C GLN A 109 0.55 -10.38 -14.67
N LEU A 110 1.17 -11.26 -15.47
CA LEU A 110 0.73 -12.65 -15.61
C LEU A 110 0.81 -13.40 -14.28
N ASP A 111 1.92 -13.28 -13.56
CA ASP A 111 2.16 -13.95 -12.29
C ASP A 111 1.14 -13.52 -11.21
N ALA A 112 0.87 -12.22 -11.10
CA ALA A 112 -0.12 -11.70 -10.16
C ALA A 112 -1.55 -12.19 -10.51
N ALA A 113 -1.95 -12.08 -11.78
CA ALA A 113 -3.27 -12.51 -12.22
C ALA A 113 -3.45 -14.03 -12.06
N GLU A 114 -2.47 -14.82 -12.50
CA GLU A 114 -2.51 -16.29 -12.36
C GLU A 114 -2.53 -16.73 -10.90
N THR A 115 -1.84 -16.02 -10.00
CA THR A 115 -1.88 -16.30 -8.57
C THR A 115 -3.30 -16.16 -8.01
N ILE A 116 -4.01 -15.10 -8.34
CA ILE A 116 -5.40 -14.88 -7.86
C ILE A 116 -6.35 -15.90 -8.46
N ILE A 117 -6.23 -16.19 -9.75
CA ILE A 117 -7.03 -17.22 -10.44
C ILE A 117 -6.77 -18.58 -9.80
N PHE A 118 -5.51 -18.93 -9.56
CA PHE A 118 -5.13 -20.19 -8.90
C PHE A 118 -5.77 -20.32 -7.51
N LEU A 119 -5.73 -19.27 -6.70
CA LEU A 119 -6.32 -19.29 -5.36
C LEU A 119 -7.85 -19.44 -5.38
N THR A 120 -8.49 -19.04 -6.47
CA THR A 120 -9.95 -19.07 -6.61
C THR A 120 -10.43 -20.34 -7.31
N GLU A 121 -9.73 -20.79 -8.35
CA GLU A 121 -10.17 -21.90 -9.22
C GLU A 121 -9.28 -23.15 -9.15
N GLY A 122 -8.10 -23.05 -8.53
CA GLY A 122 -7.20 -24.21 -8.40
C GLY A 122 -7.86 -25.37 -7.68
N ARG A 123 -7.58 -26.60 -8.15
CA ARG A 123 -8.07 -27.80 -7.47
C ARG A 123 -7.52 -27.91 -6.05
N SER A 124 -8.27 -28.54 -5.18
CA SER A 124 -7.95 -28.68 -3.76
C SER A 124 -6.60 -29.36 -3.47
N ASP A 125 -6.14 -30.24 -4.37
CA ASP A 125 -4.83 -30.91 -4.26
C ASP A 125 -3.66 -29.91 -4.40
N PHE A 126 -3.77 -28.90 -5.29
CA PHE A 126 -2.78 -27.84 -5.40
C PHE A 126 -2.85 -26.83 -4.26
N LEU A 127 -4.03 -26.58 -3.73
CA LEU A 127 -4.25 -25.65 -2.64
C LEU A 127 -3.91 -26.20 -1.25
N GLN A 128 -3.57 -27.50 -1.19
CA GLN A 128 -3.27 -28.15 0.08
C GLN A 128 -2.09 -27.48 0.81
N GLY A 129 -2.38 -27.06 2.05
CA GLY A 129 -1.39 -26.40 2.93
C GLY A 129 -1.13 -24.93 2.55
N ILE A 130 -1.89 -24.33 1.66
CA ILE A 130 -1.95 -22.88 1.49
C ILE A 130 -3.07 -22.39 2.41
N ASN A 131 -2.68 -21.65 3.44
CA ASN A 131 -3.61 -21.01 4.36
C ASN A 131 -3.29 -19.51 4.40
N ILE A 132 -4.20 -18.70 3.88
CA ILE A 132 -4.04 -17.26 3.82
C ILE A 132 -4.68 -16.65 5.05
N PRO A 133 -3.93 -15.94 5.89
CA PRO A 133 -4.46 -15.30 7.07
C PRO A 133 -5.52 -14.26 6.72
N HIS A 134 -6.54 -14.15 7.54
CA HIS A 134 -7.56 -13.12 7.44
C HIS A 134 -7.26 -11.97 8.42
N GLU A 135 -7.66 -10.77 8.04
CA GLU A 135 -7.59 -9.64 8.94
C GLU A 135 -8.63 -9.79 10.05
N GLU A 136 -8.18 -9.73 11.31
CA GLU A 136 -9.06 -9.93 12.46
C GLU A 136 -9.88 -8.69 12.77
N LEU A 137 -11.18 -8.92 12.98
CA LEU A 137 -12.09 -7.90 13.49
C LEU A 137 -11.96 -7.79 15.01
N SER A 138 -12.07 -6.57 15.54
CA SER A 138 -12.20 -6.37 16.98
C SER A 138 -13.49 -7.02 17.49
N GLU A 139 -13.46 -7.42 18.78
CA GLU A 139 -14.63 -8.04 19.44
C GLU A 139 -15.87 -7.16 19.34
N VAL A 140 -15.70 -5.84 19.51
CA VAL A 140 -16.78 -4.85 19.40
C VAL A 140 -17.45 -4.89 18.01
N ARG A 141 -16.65 -4.99 16.95
CA ARG A 141 -17.17 -5.07 15.58
C ARG A 141 -17.92 -6.37 15.33
N ARG A 142 -17.42 -7.51 15.85
CA ARG A 142 -18.12 -8.79 15.76
C ARG A 142 -19.48 -8.74 16.45
N GLN A 143 -19.57 -8.14 17.65
CA GLN A 143 -20.83 -7.94 18.37
C GLN A 143 -21.82 -7.05 17.63
N GLN A 144 -21.34 -6.10 16.83
CA GLN A 144 -22.16 -5.26 15.95
C GLN A 144 -22.64 -5.98 14.68
N GLY A 145 -22.31 -7.27 14.52
CA GLY A 145 -22.74 -8.09 13.40
C GLY A 145 -21.91 -7.90 12.12
N PHE A 146 -20.71 -7.36 12.23
CA PHE A 146 -19.75 -7.34 11.12
C PHE A 146 -19.01 -8.68 11.03
N SER A 147 -18.68 -9.10 9.81
CA SER A 147 -17.89 -10.29 9.51
C SER A 147 -16.67 -9.92 8.66
N GLY A 148 -15.57 -10.65 8.83
CA GLY A 148 -14.42 -10.52 7.96
C GLY A 148 -14.71 -10.98 6.53
N PHE A 149 -13.84 -10.60 5.61
CA PHE A 149 -13.89 -11.02 4.22
C PHE A 149 -12.49 -11.45 3.75
N PRO A 150 -12.39 -12.33 2.75
CA PRO A 150 -11.11 -12.77 2.21
C PRO A 150 -10.37 -11.59 1.58
N ARG A 151 -9.06 -11.51 1.82
CA ARG A 151 -8.17 -10.51 1.22
C ARG A 151 -6.98 -11.20 0.59
N TYR A 152 -6.55 -10.71 -0.56
CA TYR A 152 -5.36 -11.16 -1.27
C TYR A 152 -4.55 -9.95 -1.69
N ALA A 153 -3.33 -9.83 -1.20
CA ALA A 153 -2.46 -8.72 -1.54
C ALA A 153 -1.39 -9.13 -2.56
N CYS A 154 -1.31 -8.39 -3.65
CA CYS A 154 -0.25 -8.49 -4.65
C CYS A 154 0.71 -7.32 -4.49
N LYS A 155 1.94 -7.60 -4.03
CA LYS A 155 3.01 -6.62 -4.04
C LYS A 155 3.53 -6.47 -5.46
N MET A 156 3.37 -5.29 -6.02
CA MET A 156 3.77 -4.98 -7.39
C MET A 156 4.48 -3.62 -7.44
N ALA A 157 5.73 -3.61 -7.84
CA ALA A 157 6.51 -2.38 -7.98
C ALA A 157 5.78 -1.33 -8.84
N THR A 158 6.05 -0.06 -8.57
CA THR A 158 5.56 1.03 -9.43
C THR A 158 6.05 0.81 -10.86
N GLY A 159 5.20 0.97 -11.86
CA GLY A 159 5.54 0.72 -13.27
C GLY A 159 5.38 -0.72 -13.74
N SER A 160 5.15 -1.71 -12.87
CA SER A 160 4.96 -3.11 -13.27
C SER A 160 3.58 -3.44 -13.84
N GLY A 161 2.64 -2.47 -13.84
CA GLY A 161 1.34 -2.57 -14.49
C GLY A 161 0.20 -3.06 -13.61
N LYS A 162 0.08 -2.55 -12.38
CA LYS A 162 -1.04 -2.82 -11.45
C LYS A 162 -2.42 -2.69 -12.12
N THR A 163 -2.65 -1.60 -12.87
CA THR A 163 -3.93 -1.35 -13.58
C THR A 163 -4.24 -2.45 -14.59
N THR A 164 -3.23 -2.95 -15.30
CA THR A 164 -3.42 -4.07 -16.24
C THR A 164 -3.89 -5.32 -15.51
N VAL A 165 -3.32 -5.63 -14.34
CA VAL A 165 -3.77 -6.76 -13.51
C VAL A 165 -5.21 -6.59 -13.03
N MET A 166 -5.59 -5.36 -12.64
CA MET A 166 -7.00 -5.07 -12.31
C MET A 166 -7.91 -5.38 -13.50
N GLY A 167 -7.56 -4.92 -14.71
CA GLY A 167 -8.31 -5.19 -15.92
C GLY A 167 -8.40 -6.69 -16.24
N MET A 168 -7.30 -7.43 -16.13
CA MET A 168 -7.29 -8.89 -16.33
C MET A 168 -8.25 -9.58 -15.38
N LEU A 169 -8.18 -9.26 -14.07
CA LEU A 169 -9.00 -9.91 -13.04
C LEU A 169 -10.46 -9.43 -13.07
N ALA A 170 -10.72 -8.18 -13.45
CA ALA A 170 -12.08 -7.69 -13.67
C ALA A 170 -12.74 -8.44 -14.84
N ALA A 171 -12.05 -8.55 -15.98
CA ALA A 171 -12.54 -9.30 -17.12
C ALA A 171 -12.78 -10.78 -16.77
N TRP A 172 -11.82 -11.40 -16.11
CA TRP A 172 -11.93 -12.79 -15.66
C TRP A 172 -13.17 -13.01 -14.77
N SER A 173 -13.38 -12.18 -13.77
CA SER A 173 -14.50 -12.32 -12.83
C SER A 173 -15.84 -12.06 -13.51
N ILE A 174 -15.96 -10.96 -14.26
CA ILE A 174 -17.19 -10.59 -14.97
C ILE A 174 -17.58 -11.67 -15.98
N LEU A 175 -16.66 -12.08 -16.84
CA LEU A 175 -16.94 -13.04 -17.92
C LEU A 175 -17.38 -14.41 -17.37
N ASN A 176 -16.72 -14.88 -16.32
CA ASN A 176 -17.15 -16.14 -15.67
C ASN A 176 -18.52 -15.99 -15.03
N LYS A 177 -18.77 -14.88 -14.31
CA LYS A 177 -20.07 -14.65 -13.66
C LYS A 177 -21.23 -14.49 -14.64
N VAL A 178 -20.98 -13.85 -15.78
CA VAL A 178 -21.99 -13.69 -16.85
C VAL A 178 -22.29 -15.02 -17.52
N ASN A 179 -21.27 -15.85 -17.74
CA ASN A 179 -21.44 -17.18 -18.31
C ASN A 179 -22.13 -18.18 -17.35
N ASP A 180 -21.82 -18.10 -16.07
CA ASP A 180 -22.49 -18.89 -15.02
C ASP A 180 -22.89 -17.99 -13.84
N ARG A 181 -24.12 -17.51 -13.88
CA ARG A 181 -24.67 -16.64 -12.84
C ARG A 181 -24.79 -17.32 -11.47
N GLY A 182 -24.81 -18.65 -11.43
CA GLY A 182 -24.86 -19.45 -10.21
C GLY A 182 -23.53 -19.56 -9.49
N ASP A 183 -22.41 -19.39 -10.19
CA ASP A 183 -21.09 -19.57 -9.60
C ASP A 183 -20.74 -18.45 -8.61
N ALA A 184 -20.66 -18.79 -7.35
CA ALA A 184 -20.38 -17.86 -6.27
C ALA A 184 -18.91 -17.42 -6.20
N ARG A 185 -18.00 -18.09 -6.91
CA ARG A 185 -16.57 -17.73 -6.95
C ARG A 185 -16.33 -16.41 -7.65
N PHE A 186 -17.26 -15.94 -8.49
CA PHE A 186 -17.12 -14.79 -9.36
C PHE A 186 -18.14 -13.70 -9.06
N SER A 187 -17.81 -12.49 -9.49
CA SER A 187 -18.66 -11.31 -9.41
C SER A 187 -18.75 -10.62 -10.77
N ASP A 188 -19.94 -10.12 -11.11
CA ASP A 188 -20.16 -9.23 -12.25
C ASP A 188 -20.20 -7.74 -11.84
N VAL A 189 -19.91 -7.46 -10.57
CA VAL A 189 -19.76 -6.10 -10.02
C VAL A 189 -18.39 -5.96 -9.38
N ILE A 190 -17.59 -5.09 -9.94
CA ILE A 190 -16.25 -4.78 -9.45
C ILE A 190 -16.29 -3.38 -8.85
N LEU A 191 -15.91 -3.25 -7.59
CA LEU A 191 -15.72 -1.97 -6.93
C LEU A 191 -14.22 -1.71 -6.77
N VAL A 192 -13.70 -0.78 -7.54
CA VAL A 192 -12.32 -0.31 -7.44
C VAL A 192 -12.28 0.90 -6.53
N VAL A 193 -11.48 0.83 -5.50
CA VAL A 193 -11.29 1.91 -4.54
C VAL A 193 -9.85 2.41 -4.62
N CYS A 194 -9.69 3.72 -4.64
CA CYS A 194 -8.40 4.38 -4.75
C CYS A 194 -8.29 5.55 -3.78
N PRO A 195 -7.06 5.99 -3.43
CA PRO A 195 -6.86 7.04 -2.44
C PRO A 195 -7.34 8.42 -2.92
N ASN A 196 -7.25 8.73 -4.20
CA ASN A 196 -7.56 10.09 -4.67
C ASN A 196 -8.28 10.15 -6.03
N VAL A 197 -8.74 11.35 -6.37
CA VAL A 197 -9.50 11.62 -7.61
C VAL A 197 -8.64 11.48 -8.86
N THR A 198 -7.35 11.84 -8.79
CA THR A 198 -6.41 11.70 -9.91
C THR A 198 -6.27 10.25 -10.34
N ILE A 199 -6.06 9.35 -9.39
CA ILE A 199 -5.99 7.91 -9.65
C ILE A 199 -7.33 7.42 -10.18
N ARG A 200 -8.45 7.81 -9.58
CA ARG A 200 -9.79 7.44 -10.04
C ARG A 200 -10.00 7.79 -11.52
N ASN A 201 -9.64 9.01 -11.93
CA ASN A 201 -9.81 9.45 -13.31
C ASN A 201 -8.93 8.64 -14.29
N ARG A 202 -7.72 8.26 -13.89
CA ARG A 202 -6.86 7.38 -14.68
C ARG A 202 -7.40 5.96 -14.79
N LEU A 203 -8.05 5.46 -13.74
CA LEU A 203 -8.63 4.13 -13.71
C LEU A 203 -9.93 4.02 -14.53
N GLN A 204 -10.46 5.11 -15.09
CA GLN A 204 -11.64 5.06 -15.97
C GLN A 204 -11.47 4.10 -17.15
N GLU A 205 -10.24 3.89 -17.60
CA GLU A 205 -9.93 2.88 -18.63
C GLU A 205 -10.34 1.45 -18.24
N LEU A 206 -10.61 1.19 -16.96
CA LEU A 206 -11.14 -0.10 -16.46
C LEU A 206 -12.64 -0.28 -16.70
N ASP A 207 -13.37 0.77 -17.06
CA ASP A 207 -14.79 0.67 -17.37
C ASP A 207 -14.96 0.08 -18.77
N PRO A 208 -15.62 -1.10 -18.91
CA PRO A 208 -15.87 -1.70 -20.22
C PRO A 208 -16.72 -0.83 -21.16
N THR A 209 -17.48 0.12 -20.60
CA THR A 209 -18.35 1.03 -21.38
C THR A 209 -17.60 2.11 -22.13
N GLU A 210 -16.32 2.37 -21.80
CA GLU A 210 -15.44 3.30 -22.52
C GLU A 210 -15.08 2.82 -23.95
N GLY A 211 -15.54 1.66 -24.32
CA GLY A 211 -15.39 1.14 -25.69
C GLY A 211 -13.94 0.98 -26.13
N GLU A 212 -13.54 1.68 -27.20
CA GLU A 212 -12.17 1.64 -27.74
C GLU A 212 -11.12 2.27 -26.79
N ALA A 213 -11.53 3.17 -25.89
CA ALA A 213 -10.68 3.79 -24.90
C ALA A 213 -10.47 2.89 -23.68
N SER A 214 -11.21 1.78 -23.58
CA SER A 214 -11.08 0.85 -22.47
C SER A 214 -9.76 0.09 -22.50
N LEU A 215 -9.21 -0.18 -21.33
CA LEU A 215 -7.98 -0.97 -21.17
C LEU A 215 -8.08 -2.35 -21.83
N TYR A 216 -9.27 -2.93 -21.87
CA TYR A 216 -9.52 -4.24 -22.45
C TYR A 216 -9.24 -4.27 -23.96
N ARG A 217 -9.48 -3.15 -24.65
CA ARG A 217 -9.18 -2.95 -26.06
C ARG A 217 -7.75 -2.48 -26.28
N ILE A 218 -7.34 -1.42 -25.55
CA ILE A 218 -6.00 -0.84 -25.68
C ILE A 218 -4.91 -1.88 -25.45
N ARG A 219 -5.06 -2.73 -24.42
CA ARG A 219 -4.09 -3.77 -24.05
C ARG A 219 -4.44 -5.15 -24.60
N ASP A 220 -5.51 -5.23 -25.38
CA ASP A 220 -5.95 -6.49 -25.96
C ASP A 220 -6.05 -7.61 -24.91
N LEU A 221 -6.75 -7.30 -23.79
CA LEU A 221 -6.90 -8.22 -22.67
C LEU A 221 -8.01 -9.25 -22.86
N VAL A 222 -8.98 -8.95 -23.72
CA VAL A 222 -10.18 -9.76 -23.89
C VAL A 222 -10.41 -10.04 -25.39
N PRO A 223 -10.63 -11.31 -25.79
CA PRO A 223 -11.00 -11.64 -27.15
C PRO A 223 -12.23 -10.86 -27.60
N SER A 224 -12.25 -10.42 -28.87
CA SER A 224 -13.32 -9.55 -29.39
C SER A 224 -14.72 -10.14 -29.23
N HIS A 225 -14.88 -11.46 -29.33
CA HIS A 225 -16.17 -12.13 -29.18
C HIS A 225 -16.69 -12.19 -27.74
N LEU A 226 -15.81 -11.99 -26.73
CA LEU A 226 -16.18 -11.91 -25.33
C LEU A 226 -16.51 -10.49 -24.87
N MET A 227 -16.19 -9.47 -25.64
CA MET A 227 -16.44 -8.07 -25.27
C MET A 227 -17.92 -7.76 -25.01
N PRO A 228 -18.91 -8.28 -25.77
CA PRO A 228 -20.32 -8.06 -25.47
C PRO A 228 -20.76 -8.65 -24.11
N LEU A 229 -20.10 -9.73 -23.66
CA LEU A 229 -20.35 -10.32 -22.35
C LEU A 229 -19.72 -9.48 -21.26
N LEU A 230 -18.52 -8.99 -21.48
CA LEU A 230 -17.84 -8.10 -20.53
C LEU A 230 -18.65 -6.84 -20.23
N SER A 231 -19.30 -6.25 -21.23
CA SER A 231 -20.14 -5.06 -21.10
C SER A 231 -21.40 -5.27 -20.23
N GLN A 232 -21.75 -6.52 -19.89
CA GLN A 232 -22.85 -6.81 -18.97
C GLN A 232 -22.45 -6.65 -17.50
N GLY A 233 -21.16 -6.66 -17.20
CA GLY A 233 -20.65 -6.36 -15.87
C GLY A 233 -20.65 -4.87 -15.55
N ARG A 234 -20.30 -4.54 -14.33
CA ARG A 234 -20.16 -3.16 -13.87
C ARG A 234 -18.84 -2.99 -13.14
N VAL A 235 -18.08 -1.96 -13.54
CA VAL A 235 -16.86 -1.54 -12.85
C VAL A 235 -17.13 -0.17 -12.26
N LEU A 236 -17.11 -0.10 -10.95
CA LEU A 236 -17.38 1.13 -10.19
C LEU A 236 -16.07 1.67 -9.67
N LEU A 237 -15.75 2.89 -10.02
CA LEU A 237 -14.53 3.57 -9.60
C LEU A 237 -14.86 4.59 -8.52
N ARG A 238 -14.31 4.42 -7.33
CA ARG A 238 -14.57 5.29 -6.19
C ARG A 238 -13.27 5.68 -5.50
N ASN A 239 -13.22 6.89 -4.94
CA ASN A 239 -12.20 7.24 -3.97
C ASN A 239 -12.71 6.93 -2.56
N TRP A 240 -11.82 6.77 -1.59
CA TRP A 240 -12.18 6.38 -0.23
C TRP A 240 -13.14 7.37 0.47
N HIS A 241 -13.15 8.65 0.09
CA HIS A 241 -14.07 9.66 0.64
C HIS A 241 -15.55 9.27 0.49
N VAL A 242 -15.88 8.45 -0.50
CA VAL A 242 -17.25 7.97 -0.68
C VAL A 242 -17.72 7.12 0.51
N PHE A 243 -16.81 6.59 1.31
CA PHE A 243 -17.13 5.81 2.50
C PHE A 243 -17.39 6.68 3.74
N GLU A 244 -17.08 7.98 3.70
CA GLU A 244 -17.46 8.90 4.78
C GLU A 244 -18.98 9.04 4.88
N PRO A 245 -19.58 8.78 6.07
CA PRO A 245 -21.01 9.00 6.25
C PRO A 245 -21.34 10.48 6.13
N HIS A 246 -22.27 10.81 5.26
CA HIS A 246 -22.74 12.19 5.13
C HIS A 246 -23.61 12.59 6.32
N ALA A 247 -23.38 13.79 6.86
CA ALA A 247 -24.28 14.36 7.84
C ALA A 247 -25.63 14.65 7.18
N THR A 248 -26.70 14.14 7.76
CA THR A 248 -28.06 14.32 7.23
C THR A 248 -28.60 15.72 7.47
N GLN A 249 -27.85 16.58 8.20
CA GLN A 249 -28.29 17.95 8.47
C GLN A 249 -27.19 18.95 8.86
N THR A 250 -27.37 20.15 8.36
CA THR A 250 -26.71 21.39 8.79
C THR A 250 -27.74 22.31 9.44
N GLY A 251 -28.12 22.10 10.70
CA GLY A 251 -28.94 23.10 11.42
C GLY A 251 -30.24 22.57 12.03
N GLY A 252 -30.20 22.06 13.24
CA GLY A 252 -31.35 21.73 14.08
C GLY A 252 -31.93 20.31 13.87
N VAL A 253 -32.42 19.70 14.94
CA VAL A 253 -32.97 18.34 14.91
C VAL A 253 -34.43 18.40 14.48
N SER A 254 -34.73 18.13 13.20
CA SER A 254 -36.10 17.97 12.77
C SER A 254 -36.57 16.52 12.91
N ALA A 255 -37.86 16.29 13.10
CA ALA A 255 -38.47 14.96 13.21
C ALA A 255 -38.18 14.07 11.95
N ARG A 256 -37.87 14.67 10.83
CA ARG A 256 -37.55 14.01 9.57
C ARG A 256 -36.14 13.43 9.57
N VAL A 257 -35.21 14.09 10.26
CA VAL A 257 -33.81 13.71 10.40
C VAL A 257 -33.64 12.57 11.41
N THR A 258 -34.37 12.65 12.53
CA THR A 258 -34.38 11.57 13.53
C THR A 258 -34.97 10.27 13.01
N LYS A 259 -35.81 10.31 11.97
CA LYS A 259 -36.36 9.12 11.32
C LYS A 259 -35.44 8.54 10.22
N ALA A 260 -34.63 9.36 9.58
CA ALA A 260 -33.85 8.97 8.40
C ALA A 260 -32.34 8.71 8.70
N GLY A 261 -31.82 9.29 9.78
CA GLY A 261 -30.41 9.22 10.16
C GLY A 261 -30.12 8.33 11.36
N VAL A 262 -28.88 7.91 11.47
CA VAL A 262 -28.35 7.22 12.67
C VAL A 262 -27.70 8.26 13.58
N GLU A 263 -28.07 8.27 14.85
CA GLU A 263 -27.46 9.16 15.85
C GLU A 263 -26.05 8.66 16.19
N VAL A 264 -25.06 9.53 15.97
CA VAL A 264 -23.68 9.31 16.38
C VAL A 264 -23.34 10.29 17.49
N ARG A 265 -22.83 9.74 18.60
CA ARG A 265 -22.36 10.52 19.75
C ARG A 265 -20.86 10.47 19.81
N THR A 266 -20.23 11.64 19.78
CA THR A 266 -18.78 11.78 19.84
C THR A 266 -18.40 12.67 21.00
N LYS A 267 -17.48 12.23 21.84
CA LYS A 267 -16.90 13.08 22.90
C LYS A 267 -15.72 13.84 22.31
N GLU A 268 -15.77 15.17 22.41
CA GLU A 268 -14.71 16.06 21.97
C GLU A 268 -14.44 17.14 23.02
N THR A 269 -13.17 17.55 23.15
CA THR A 269 -12.81 18.68 24.01
C THR A 269 -12.61 19.92 23.15
N ILE A 270 -13.37 20.95 23.43
CA ILE A 270 -13.38 22.21 22.68
C ILE A 270 -12.77 23.31 23.55
N THR A 271 -11.89 24.10 22.94
CA THR A 271 -11.33 25.28 23.61
C THR A 271 -12.23 26.48 23.34
N ILE A 272 -12.62 27.22 24.38
CA ILE A 272 -13.39 28.45 24.27
C ILE A 272 -12.45 29.59 23.94
N GLY A 273 -12.76 30.37 22.91
CA GLY A 273 -11.93 31.49 22.47
C GLY A 273 -12.70 32.53 21.68
N SER A 274 -12.07 33.64 21.34
CA SER A 274 -12.67 34.68 20.52
C SER A 274 -12.67 34.29 19.03
N LYS A 275 -13.63 34.81 18.25
CA LYS A 275 -13.79 34.51 16.81
C LYS A 275 -12.55 34.78 15.92
N THR A 276 -11.58 35.52 16.44
CA THR A 276 -10.38 35.94 15.71
C THR A 276 -9.18 35.01 15.83
N THR A 277 -9.26 33.94 16.61
CA THR A 277 -8.15 33.03 16.84
C THR A 277 -8.33 31.72 16.09
N THR A 278 -8.01 31.69 14.81
CA THR A 278 -7.79 30.47 14.05
C THR A 278 -6.34 30.00 14.29
N ALA A 279 -6.15 29.06 15.16
CA ALA A 279 -4.86 28.40 15.31
C ALA A 279 -5.00 26.90 15.05
N ARG A 280 -4.36 26.48 13.98
CA ARG A 280 -3.89 25.13 13.65
C ARG A 280 -4.68 23.99 14.32
N GLY A 281 -5.68 23.47 13.62
CA GLY A 281 -6.31 22.20 13.96
C GLY A 281 -7.12 22.14 15.24
N ARG A 282 -7.18 23.20 16.05
CA ARG A 282 -7.98 23.30 17.26
C ARG A 282 -9.30 23.98 16.94
N ARG A 283 -10.39 23.36 17.34
CA ARG A 283 -11.72 23.92 17.21
C ARG A 283 -11.94 24.92 18.34
N TYR A 284 -12.10 26.20 17.99
CA TYR A 284 -12.47 27.26 18.92
C TYR A 284 -13.94 27.59 18.73
N LEU A 285 -14.70 27.66 19.83
CA LEU A 285 -16.06 28.14 19.86
C LEU A 285 -16.16 29.34 20.77
N THR A 286 -17.01 30.30 20.41
CA THR A 286 -17.41 31.34 21.37
C THR A 286 -18.39 30.77 22.37
N MET A 287 -18.53 31.40 23.55
CA MET A 287 -19.53 31.02 24.53
C MET A 287 -20.93 31.02 23.92
N GLU A 288 -21.25 32.04 23.12
CA GLU A 288 -22.56 32.14 22.43
C GLU A 288 -22.80 30.99 21.46
N ASP A 289 -21.76 30.57 20.74
CA ASP A 289 -21.87 29.44 19.82
C ASP A 289 -22.06 28.10 20.58
N LEU A 290 -21.36 27.93 21.72
CA LEU A 290 -21.54 26.77 22.60
C LEU A 290 -22.96 26.73 23.14
N GLU A 291 -23.46 27.82 23.75
CA GLU A 291 -24.80 27.88 24.26
C GLU A 291 -25.88 27.66 23.18
N ARG A 292 -25.67 28.21 21.99
CA ARG A 292 -26.57 28.01 20.86
C ARG A 292 -26.68 26.54 20.47
N GLN A 293 -25.52 25.83 20.39
CA GLN A 293 -25.49 24.42 20.05
C GLN A 293 -26.01 23.51 21.16
N VAL A 294 -25.81 23.89 22.41
CA VAL A 294 -26.41 23.20 23.58
C VAL A 294 -27.93 23.37 23.59
N ARG A 295 -28.44 24.60 23.38
CA ARG A 295 -29.88 24.85 23.27
C ARG A 295 -30.51 24.12 22.07
N ALA A 296 -29.77 23.98 20.97
CA ALA A 296 -30.22 23.21 19.82
C ALA A 296 -30.18 21.68 20.03
N GLY A 297 -29.68 21.20 21.17
CA GLY A 297 -29.55 19.77 21.50
C GLY A 297 -28.45 19.04 20.69
N MET A 298 -27.57 19.80 20.04
CA MET A 298 -26.48 19.27 19.25
C MET A 298 -25.23 18.94 20.08
N LEU A 299 -25.07 19.66 21.19
CA LEU A 299 -23.99 19.43 22.15
C LEU A 299 -24.58 19.21 23.56
N THR A 300 -23.98 18.29 24.30
CA THR A 300 -24.22 18.11 25.73
C THR A 300 -22.91 18.32 26.45
N VAL A 301 -22.85 19.27 27.37
CA VAL A 301 -21.63 19.52 28.16
C VAL A 301 -21.47 18.40 29.18
N LEU A 302 -20.30 17.77 29.18
CA LEU A 302 -19.93 16.69 30.10
C LEU A 302 -19.04 17.18 31.23
N SER A 303 -18.07 18.06 30.94
CA SER A 303 -17.19 18.66 31.91
C SER A 303 -16.67 20.02 31.44
N GLU A 304 -16.36 20.89 32.38
CA GLU A 304 -15.83 22.24 32.13
C GLU A 304 -14.52 22.41 32.88
N GLU A 305 -13.49 22.91 32.19
CA GLU A 305 -12.20 23.28 32.78
C GLU A 305 -12.05 24.80 32.74
N THR A 306 -11.99 25.43 33.91
CA THR A 306 -11.73 26.86 34.06
C THR A 306 -10.25 27.15 34.13
N GLY A 307 -9.82 28.22 33.44
CA GLY A 307 -8.45 28.74 33.54
C GLY A 307 -8.15 29.30 34.89
N LYS A 308 -6.88 29.62 35.15
CA LYS A 308 -6.41 30.25 36.43
C LYS A 308 -7.05 31.60 36.72
N ASP A 309 -7.58 32.24 35.70
CA ASP A 309 -8.30 33.52 35.71
C ASP A 309 -9.82 33.41 35.90
N GLY A 310 -10.31 32.20 36.13
CA GLY A 310 -11.75 31.94 36.33
C GLY A 310 -12.57 31.94 35.04
N THR A 311 -11.97 32.14 33.89
CA THR A 311 -12.64 32.04 32.59
C THR A 311 -12.76 30.59 32.14
N LEU A 312 -13.87 30.26 31.45
CA LEU A 312 -14.04 28.92 30.89
C LEU A 312 -13.03 28.69 29.75
N GLY A 313 -12.11 27.76 29.95
CA GLY A 313 -11.00 27.54 29.02
C GLY A 313 -11.24 26.36 28.06
N LYS A 314 -11.68 25.22 28.60
CA LYS A 314 -11.96 24.03 27.84
C LYS A 314 -13.26 23.39 28.30
N VAL A 315 -14.02 22.86 27.35
CA VAL A 315 -15.26 22.16 27.61
C VAL A 315 -15.24 20.83 26.90
N THR A 316 -15.43 19.76 27.68
CA THR A 316 -15.66 18.44 27.07
C THR A 316 -17.16 18.29 26.80
N VAL A 317 -17.49 18.12 25.54
CA VAL A 317 -18.87 17.99 25.10
C VAL A 317 -19.11 16.64 24.43
N GLU A 318 -20.33 16.14 24.56
CA GLU A 318 -20.84 15.08 23.74
C GLU A 318 -21.62 15.71 22.56
N SER A 319 -21.08 15.56 21.36
CA SER A 319 -21.68 16.03 20.12
C SER A 319 -22.62 14.97 19.57
N ARG A 320 -23.86 15.37 19.26
CA ARG A 320 -24.86 14.52 18.62
C ARG A 320 -24.95 14.92 17.16
N ARG A 321 -24.65 13.98 16.28
CA ARG A 321 -24.81 14.16 14.85
C ARG A 321 -25.68 13.04 14.29
N TYR A 322 -26.49 13.39 13.30
CA TYR A 322 -27.23 12.38 12.55
C TYR A 322 -26.50 12.17 11.22
N VAL A 323 -26.12 10.94 10.96
CA VAL A 323 -25.46 10.54 9.71
C VAL A 323 -26.35 9.57 8.96
N GLU A 324 -26.09 9.43 7.67
CA GLU A 324 -26.78 8.46 6.83
C GLU A 324 -26.63 7.02 7.37
N SER A 325 -27.64 6.20 7.14
CA SER A 325 -27.63 4.80 7.54
C SER A 325 -26.62 3.99 6.69
N ASP A 326 -26.16 2.87 7.22
CA ASP A 326 -25.27 1.92 6.48
C ASP A 326 -25.88 1.55 5.12
N THR A 327 -27.22 1.35 5.05
CA THR A 327 -27.91 1.03 3.80
C THR A 327 -27.87 2.19 2.80
N ALA A 328 -28.10 3.43 3.27
CA ALA A 328 -28.02 4.62 2.41
C ALA A 328 -26.59 4.82 1.89
N LEU A 329 -25.62 4.68 2.76
CA LEU A 329 -24.21 4.78 2.42
C LEU A 329 -23.80 3.74 1.37
N VAL A 330 -24.10 2.45 1.59
CA VAL A 330 -23.76 1.38 0.63
C VAL A 330 -24.50 1.57 -0.70
N ASN A 331 -25.76 2.01 -0.70
CA ASN A 331 -26.45 2.33 -1.95
C ASN A 331 -25.82 3.52 -2.68
N ARG A 332 -25.28 4.51 -1.95
CA ARG A 332 -24.55 5.64 -2.56
C ARG A 332 -23.21 5.18 -3.14
N ILE A 333 -22.49 4.30 -2.45
CA ILE A 333 -21.21 3.73 -2.94
C ILE A 333 -21.43 2.96 -4.23
N LEU A 334 -22.40 2.04 -4.23
CA LEU A 334 -22.62 1.14 -5.35
C LEU A 334 -23.43 1.78 -6.48
N GLY A 335 -24.19 2.85 -6.18
CA GLY A 335 -25.08 3.48 -7.14
C GLY A 335 -26.36 2.67 -7.43
N GLN A 336 -27.28 3.30 -8.15
CA GLN A 336 -28.55 2.65 -8.54
C GLN A 336 -28.35 1.55 -9.59
N GLU A 337 -27.28 1.64 -10.36
CA GLU A 337 -26.93 0.74 -11.47
C GLU A 337 -26.66 -0.72 -11.03
N VAL A 338 -26.19 -0.90 -9.79
CA VAL A 338 -25.92 -2.23 -9.23
C VAL A 338 -27.19 -2.91 -8.73
N GLY A 339 -28.20 -2.12 -8.34
CA GLY A 339 -29.46 -2.63 -7.80
C GLY A 339 -29.24 -3.52 -6.58
N GLY A 340 -29.84 -4.72 -6.58
CA GLY A 340 -29.76 -5.68 -5.48
C GLY A 340 -28.62 -6.70 -5.57
N LYS A 341 -27.66 -6.55 -6.49
CA LYS A 341 -26.56 -7.50 -6.66
C LYS A 341 -25.74 -7.68 -5.40
N GLN A 342 -25.29 -8.88 -5.19
CA GLN A 342 -24.48 -9.31 -4.03
C GLN A 342 -23.16 -9.90 -4.51
N ASN A 343 -22.29 -10.20 -3.54
CA ASN A 343 -20.99 -10.85 -3.81
C ASN A 343 -20.05 -9.98 -4.64
N ILE A 344 -19.82 -8.74 -4.17
CA ILE A 344 -19.05 -7.70 -4.85
C ILE A 344 -17.55 -8.04 -4.80
N LEU A 345 -16.87 -7.97 -5.93
CA LEU A 345 -15.41 -8.03 -5.95
C LEU A 345 -14.82 -6.65 -5.70
N ILE A 346 -13.99 -6.55 -4.67
CA ILE A 346 -13.30 -5.30 -4.32
C ILE A 346 -11.88 -5.32 -4.88
N MET A 347 -11.43 -4.21 -5.42
CA MET A 347 -10.03 -3.99 -5.78
C MET A 347 -9.56 -2.68 -5.17
N ASN A 348 -8.61 -2.75 -4.25
CA ASN A 348 -7.99 -1.57 -3.64
C ASN A 348 -6.69 -1.24 -4.39
N ASP A 349 -6.63 -0.07 -5.01
CA ASP A 349 -5.36 0.47 -5.50
C ASP A 349 -4.66 1.22 -4.36
N GLU A 350 -3.35 1.13 -4.30
CA GLU A 350 -2.52 1.61 -3.20
C GLU A 350 -3.04 1.12 -1.83
N ALA A 351 -3.28 -0.17 -1.74
CA ALA A 351 -3.96 -0.82 -0.61
C ALA A 351 -3.27 -0.66 0.76
N HIS A 352 -2.06 -0.10 0.81
CA HIS A 352 -1.40 0.27 2.06
C HIS A 352 -2.12 1.40 2.82
N HIS A 353 -3.18 1.99 2.24
CA HIS A 353 -4.13 2.88 2.91
C HIS A 353 -5.34 2.14 3.51
N ALA A 354 -5.58 0.87 3.18
CA ALA A 354 -6.81 0.17 3.50
C ALA A 354 -6.57 -0.96 4.51
N TYR A 355 -6.38 -0.64 5.80
CA TYR A 355 -6.22 -1.64 6.86
C TYR A 355 -6.78 -1.16 8.22
N ARG A 356 -6.95 -2.11 9.15
CA ARG A 356 -7.49 -1.81 10.48
C ARG A 356 -6.40 -1.27 11.40
N ILE A 357 -6.68 -0.13 12.00
CA ILE A 357 -5.77 0.53 12.93
C ILE A 357 -6.17 0.17 14.36
N VAL A 358 -5.20 -0.29 15.14
CA VAL A 358 -5.36 -0.50 16.58
C VAL A 358 -4.88 0.78 17.28
N ARG A 359 -5.81 1.47 17.95
CA ARG A 359 -5.48 2.67 18.72
C ARG A 359 -4.77 2.26 20.02
N GLU A 360 -3.47 2.17 19.98
CA GLU A 360 -2.59 2.23 21.13
C GLU A 360 -1.84 3.55 21.09
N ASN A 361 -1.41 4.05 22.23
CA ASN A 361 -0.87 5.40 22.49
C ASN A 361 -0.05 6.01 21.35
N LYS A 362 -0.11 7.36 21.22
CA LYS A 362 0.70 8.15 20.25
C LYS A 362 2.18 7.76 20.39
N ASP A 363 2.74 7.14 19.37
CA ASP A 363 4.16 6.84 19.30
C ASP A 363 4.90 8.02 18.64
N GLU A 364 6.01 8.44 19.25
CA GLU A 364 6.86 9.54 18.76
C GLU A 364 7.47 9.26 17.36
N GLU A 365 7.43 8.00 16.89
CA GLU A 365 7.99 7.55 15.60
C GLU A 365 7.14 7.94 14.38
N GLU A 366 5.88 8.32 14.58
CA GLU A 366 4.97 8.69 13.49
C GLU A 366 5.34 10.03 12.84
N GLU A 367 5.90 10.97 13.62
CA GLU A 367 6.36 12.25 13.10
C GLU A 367 7.51 12.09 12.08
N ASP A 368 8.35 11.06 12.24
CA ASP A 368 9.47 10.80 11.32
C ASP A 368 9.03 10.14 10.02
N LEU A 369 7.91 9.40 10.01
CA LEU A 369 7.38 8.75 8.82
C LEU A 369 6.63 9.73 7.91
N PHE A 370 5.76 10.56 8.48
CA PHE A 370 4.85 11.45 7.73
C PHE A 370 5.37 12.88 7.61
N GLY A 371 6.31 13.29 8.43
CA GLY A 371 6.89 14.64 8.42
C GLY A 371 6.10 15.68 9.21
N GLU A 372 4.77 15.59 9.27
CA GLU A 372 3.89 16.46 10.04
C GLU A 372 2.80 15.64 10.74
N GLU A 373 2.39 16.03 11.96
CA GLU A 373 1.37 15.32 12.77
C GLU A 373 0.00 15.31 12.04
N GLU A 374 -0.31 16.40 11.30
CA GLU A 374 -1.54 16.53 10.53
C GLU A 374 -1.62 15.48 9.41
N GLU A 375 -0.52 15.18 8.72
CA GLU A 375 -0.48 14.15 7.66
C GLU A 375 -0.72 12.75 8.22
N ALA A 376 -0.14 12.46 9.39
CA ALA A 376 -0.34 11.19 10.06
C ALA A 376 -1.81 11.00 10.50
N GLU A 377 -2.44 12.04 11.06
CA GLU A 377 -3.84 11.97 11.47
C GLU A 377 -4.78 11.75 10.27
N GLU A 378 -4.51 12.40 9.14
CA GLU A 378 -5.30 12.24 7.93
C GLU A 378 -5.16 10.85 7.34
N PHE A 379 -3.94 10.32 7.23
CA PHE A 379 -3.68 8.95 6.79
C PHE A 379 -4.43 7.91 7.63
N PHE A 380 -4.42 8.07 8.94
CA PHE A 380 -5.13 7.14 9.84
C PHE A 380 -6.64 7.28 9.75
N LYS A 381 -7.15 8.48 9.50
CA LYS A 381 -8.56 8.70 9.20
C LYS A 381 -8.95 7.99 7.91
N GLU A 382 -8.17 8.15 6.86
CA GLU A 382 -8.37 7.51 5.57
C GLU A 382 -8.45 5.99 5.73
N ALA A 383 -7.44 5.37 6.35
CA ALA A 383 -7.39 3.92 6.52
C ALA A 383 -8.60 3.40 7.31
N THR A 384 -9.02 4.11 8.35
CA THR A 384 -10.18 3.74 9.16
C THR A 384 -11.48 3.84 8.37
N VAL A 385 -11.71 4.95 7.69
CA VAL A 385 -12.93 5.19 6.90
C VAL A 385 -13.04 4.20 5.77
N TRP A 386 -11.94 3.94 5.07
CA TRP A 386 -11.90 3.01 3.95
C TRP A 386 -12.31 1.60 4.38
N ILE A 387 -11.63 1.05 5.38
CA ILE A 387 -11.91 -0.32 5.82
C ILE A 387 -13.29 -0.46 6.45
N GLU A 388 -13.77 0.55 7.19
CA GLU A 388 -15.12 0.56 7.74
C GLU A 388 -16.20 0.61 6.65
N GLY A 389 -15.93 1.32 5.55
CA GLY A 389 -16.79 1.32 4.38
C GLY A 389 -16.91 -0.05 3.75
N LEU A 390 -15.79 -0.76 3.60
CA LEU A 390 -15.79 -2.15 3.11
C LEU A 390 -16.53 -3.10 4.06
N ASP A 391 -16.41 -2.92 5.38
CA ASP A 391 -17.19 -3.69 6.36
C ASP A 391 -18.71 -3.54 6.16
N ARG A 392 -19.16 -2.32 5.84
CA ARG A 392 -20.58 -2.06 5.57
C ARG A 392 -21.03 -2.71 4.27
N VAL A 393 -20.18 -2.68 3.23
CA VAL A 393 -20.45 -3.41 1.98
C VAL A 393 -20.53 -4.91 2.24
N GLN A 394 -19.58 -5.47 3.00
CA GLN A 394 -19.60 -6.88 3.40
C GLN A 394 -20.89 -7.25 4.11
N LYS A 395 -21.31 -6.46 5.09
CA LYS A 395 -22.51 -6.72 5.90
C LYS A 395 -23.81 -6.72 5.08
N LEU A 396 -23.92 -5.82 4.10
CA LEU A 396 -25.17 -5.58 3.37
C LEU A 396 -25.26 -6.27 2.01
N ARG A 397 -24.12 -6.50 1.36
CA ARG A 397 -24.05 -7.04 -0.01
C ARG A 397 -23.19 -8.29 -0.13
N GLY A 398 -22.29 -8.51 0.83
CA GLY A 398 -21.26 -9.53 0.73
C GLY A 398 -20.12 -9.12 -0.20
N ILE A 399 -18.91 -9.44 0.21
CA ILE A 399 -17.69 -9.26 -0.58
C ILE A 399 -17.24 -10.64 -1.03
N ASN A 400 -17.02 -10.79 -2.33
CA ASN A 400 -16.46 -12.02 -2.92
C ASN A 400 -15.06 -12.28 -2.35
N PHE A 401 -14.18 -11.39 -2.66
CA PHE A 401 -12.88 -11.19 -2.01
C PHE A 401 -12.41 -9.75 -2.25
N CYS A 402 -11.38 -9.35 -1.53
CA CYS A 402 -10.73 -8.07 -1.68
C CYS A 402 -9.33 -8.29 -2.25
N LEU A 403 -9.07 -7.72 -3.43
CA LEU A 403 -7.77 -7.69 -4.05
C LEU A 403 -7.05 -6.40 -3.65
N ASP A 404 -5.94 -6.53 -2.96
CA ASP A 404 -5.11 -5.42 -2.50
C ASP A 404 -3.90 -5.28 -3.43
N LEU A 405 -3.80 -4.19 -4.16
CA LEU A 405 -2.68 -3.90 -5.06
C LEU A 405 -1.86 -2.74 -4.49
N SER A 406 -0.59 -2.97 -4.26
CA SER A 406 0.34 -1.93 -3.78
C SER A 406 1.78 -2.28 -4.14
N ALA A 407 2.62 -1.27 -4.31
CA ALA A 407 4.06 -1.46 -4.35
C ALA A 407 4.60 -1.87 -2.97
N THR A 408 3.93 -1.41 -1.93
CA THR A 408 4.33 -1.58 -0.53
C THR A 408 3.15 -1.97 0.34
N PRO A 409 2.62 -3.21 0.23
CA PRO A 409 1.49 -3.68 1.03
C PRO A 409 1.92 -3.99 2.47
N TYR A 410 2.22 -2.94 3.22
CA TYR A 410 2.74 -2.99 4.58
C TYR A 410 1.87 -2.17 5.52
N PHE A 411 1.89 -2.53 6.79
CA PHE A 411 1.31 -1.72 7.86
C PHE A 411 2.23 -0.53 8.17
N LEU A 412 1.78 0.68 7.87
CA LEU A 412 2.58 1.90 7.97
C LEU A 412 2.46 2.62 9.33
N GLY A 413 1.96 1.99 10.37
CA GLY A 413 1.91 2.57 11.71
C GLY A 413 0.70 2.13 12.52
N ARG A 414 0.68 2.40 13.82
CA ARG A 414 -0.40 2.14 14.78
C ARG A 414 -1.04 0.74 14.75
N VAL A 415 -0.25 -0.27 14.41
CA VAL A 415 -0.69 -1.67 14.34
C VAL A 415 0.08 -2.54 15.35
N GLY A 416 0.67 -1.93 16.34
CA GLY A 416 1.43 -2.59 17.38
C GLY A 416 2.60 -3.41 16.81
N GLN A 417 2.63 -4.71 17.08
CA GLN A 417 3.70 -5.61 16.63
C GLN A 417 3.80 -5.79 15.09
N HIS A 418 2.79 -5.35 14.34
CA HIS A 418 2.74 -5.49 12.87
C HIS A 418 3.29 -4.29 12.13
N THR A 419 3.63 -3.20 12.82
CA THR A 419 4.16 -1.97 12.20
C THR A 419 5.38 -2.28 11.33
N ASN A 420 5.40 -1.72 10.12
CA ASN A 420 6.43 -1.94 9.09
C ASN A 420 6.58 -3.41 8.62
N ARG A 421 5.60 -4.25 8.87
CA ARG A 421 5.53 -5.62 8.34
C ARG A 421 4.57 -5.69 7.16
N PRO A 422 4.81 -6.61 6.21
CA PRO A 422 3.87 -6.83 5.11
C PRO A 422 2.55 -7.38 5.65
N PHE A 423 1.49 -7.15 4.89
CA PHE A 423 0.20 -7.74 5.19
C PHE A 423 0.29 -9.27 5.25
N PRO A 424 -0.30 -9.93 6.24
CA PRO A 424 -0.24 -11.40 6.34
C PRO A 424 -0.87 -12.13 5.14
N TRP A 425 -1.75 -11.46 4.41
CA TRP A 425 -2.42 -11.97 3.21
C TRP A 425 -1.73 -11.59 1.91
N VAL A 426 -0.42 -11.26 1.92
CA VAL A 426 0.38 -11.13 0.69
C VAL A 426 0.51 -12.49 0.06
N VAL A 427 0.09 -12.60 -1.21
CA VAL A 427 0.07 -13.85 -1.99
C VAL A 427 0.97 -13.81 -3.22
N SER A 428 1.30 -12.62 -3.71
CA SER A 428 2.22 -12.40 -4.82
C SER A 428 3.20 -11.27 -4.50
N ASP A 429 4.44 -11.39 -4.96
CA ASP A 429 5.52 -10.43 -4.73
C ASP A 429 6.34 -10.25 -6.01
N PHE A 430 6.29 -9.03 -6.54
CA PHE A 430 7.20 -8.54 -7.58
C PHE A 430 7.63 -7.12 -7.19
N GLY A 431 8.67 -7.07 -6.35
CA GLY A 431 9.13 -5.83 -5.72
C GLY A 431 10.02 -4.98 -6.62
N LEU A 432 10.54 -3.88 -6.05
CA LEU A 432 11.39 -2.94 -6.77
C LEU A 432 12.66 -3.61 -7.31
N ILE A 433 13.24 -4.54 -6.55
CA ILE A 433 14.44 -5.24 -6.99
C ILE A 433 14.18 -6.10 -8.23
N ASP A 434 13.07 -6.87 -8.23
CA ASP A 434 12.65 -7.66 -9.38
C ASP A 434 12.38 -6.76 -10.60
N ALA A 435 11.79 -5.58 -10.38
CA ALA A 435 11.52 -4.61 -11.43
C ALA A 435 12.80 -4.02 -12.03
N ILE A 436 13.84 -3.75 -11.22
CA ILE A 436 15.15 -3.30 -11.70
C ILE A 436 15.83 -4.41 -12.51
N GLU A 437 15.87 -5.63 -11.97
CA GLU A 437 16.50 -6.79 -12.63
C GLU A 437 15.82 -7.21 -13.93
N SER A 438 14.54 -6.87 -14.08
CA SER A 438 13.77 -7.06 -15.32
C SER A 438 13.70 -5.81 -16.20
N GLY A 439 14.38 -4.75 -15.81
CA GLY A 439 14.38 -3.48 -16.54
C GLY A 439 13.05 -2.73 -16.58
N LEU A 440 12.04 -3.10 -15.78
CA LEU A 440 10.73 -2.46 -15.77
C LEU A 440 10.72 -1.05 -15.16
N VAL A 441 11.78 -0.71 -14.44
CA VAL A 441 12.01 0.62 -13.89
C VAL A 441 13.42 1.08 -14.23
N LYS A 442 13.71 2.38 -14.09
CA LYS A 442 15.04 2.92 -14.20
C LYS A 442 15.98 2.35 -13.17
N ILE A 443 17.24 2.21 -13.52
CA ILE A 443 18.30 1.79 -12.62
C ILE A 443 18.70 3.00 -11.75
N PRO A 444 18.63 2.92 -10.43
CA PRO A 444 19.12 3.99 -9.58
C PRO A 444 20.65 4.06 -9.65
N GLN A 445 21.19 5.25 -9.88
CA GLN A 445 22.61 5.57 -9.74
C GLN A 445 22.84 6.28 -8.42
N LEU A 446 23.56 5.63 -7.50
CA LEU A 446 23.79 6.13 -6.15
C LEU A 446 25.18 6.78 -6.01
N ALA A 447 25.33 7.71 -5.07
CA ALA A 447 26.63 8.26 -4.72
C ALA A 447 27.47 7.23 -3.96
N VAL A 448 28.45 6.67 -4.60
CA VAL A 448 29.34 5.63 -4.03
C VAL A 448 30.60 6.21 -3.40
N ARG A 449 31.02 7.38 -3.85
CA ARG A 449 32.19 8.11 -3.35
C ARG A 449 31.94 9.59 -3.36
N ASP A 450 32.49 10.29 -2.40
CA ASP A 450 32.53 11.75 -2.36
C ASP A 450 33.88 12.24 -1.83
N THR A 451 34.03 13.54 -1.70
CA THR A 451 35.24 14.18 -1.18
C THR A 451 35.25 14.37 0.33
N THR A 452 34.27 13.80 1.06
CA THR A 452 34.15 13.99 2.51
C THR A 452 35.17 13.18 3.30
N GLY A 453 35.83 12.22 2.64
CA GLY A 453 36.81 11.31 3.26
C GLY A 453 36.23 10.29 4.21
N LYS A 454 34.92 10.17 4.28
CA LYS A 454 34.22 9.17 5.08
C LYS A 454 34.09 7.86 4.32
N GLU A 455 34.02 6.77 5.05
CA GLU A 455 33.81 5.43 4.49
C GLU A 455 32.45 5.31 3.78
N ILE A 456 31.43 6.01 4.31
CA ILE A 456 30.13 6.19 3.66
C ILE A 456 30.06 7.60 3.09
N PRO A 457 29.81 7.77 1.78
CA PRO A 457 29.65 9.06 1.17
C PRO A 457 28.54 9.87 1.86
N GLY A 458 28.80 11.13 2.20
CA GLY A 458 27.81 12.01 2.78
C GLY A 458 26.58 12.17 1.89
N TYR A 459 26.77 12.08 0.58
CA TYR A 459 25.72 12.19 -0.43
C TYR A 459 24.86 10.94 -0.57
N PHE A 460 25.25 9.81 0.00
CA PHE A 460 24.43 8.61 0.10
C PHE A 460 23.28 8.80 1.08
N ASN A 461 23.54 9.47 2.22
CA ASN A 461 22.51 9.84 3.18
C ASN A 461 22.73 11.28 3.66
N ILE A 462 22.28 12.24 2.85
CA ILE A 462 22.53 13.68 3.07
C ILE A 462 21.95 14.14 4.41
N TRP A 463 20.77 13.64 4.80
CA TRP A 463 20.13 14.04 6.05
C TRP A 463 20.98 13.66 7.28
N HIS A 464 21.42 12.41 7.33
CA HIS A 464 22.30 11.93 8.39
C HIS A 464 23.68 12.60 8.38
N TRP A 465 24.17 13.00 7.22
CA TRP A 465 25.43 13.73 7.11
C TRP A 465 25.28 15.16 7.64
N ILE A 466 24.14 15.83 7.41
CA ILE A 466 23.90 17.22 7.85
C ILE A 466 23.71 17.31 9.36
N LEU A 467 22.89 16.43 9.95
CA LEU A 467 22.46 16.54 11.34
C LEU A 467 23.58 16.69 12.36
N PRO A 468 24.70 15.95 12.32
CA PRO A 468 25.80 16.10 13.27
C PRO A 468 26.53 17.45 13.15
N GLN A 469 26.45 18.11 11.99
CA GLN A 469 27.12 19.36 11.73
C GLN A 469 26.36 20.59 12.25
N LEU A 470 25.06 20.43 12.54
CA LEU A 470 24.21 21.51 13.06
C LEU A 470 24.55 21.81 14.50
N THR A 471 24.67 23.10 14.81
CA THR A 471 24.76 23.58 16.20
C THR A 471 23.45 23.29 16.95
N PRO A 472 23.47 23.27 18.31
CA PRO A 472 22.25 23.06 19.09
C PRO A 472 21.12 24.06 18.77
N ALA A 473 21.48 25.30 18.44
CA ALA A 473 20.55 26.37 18.06
C ALA A 473 19.96 26.17 16.65
N GLU A 474 20.72 25.56 15.73
CA GLU A 474 20.27 25.21 14.39
C GLU A 474 19.38 23.95 14.39
N ARG A 475 19.64 23.03 15.33
CA ARG A 475 18.80 21.82 15.52
C ARG A 475 17.42 22.11 16.11
N GLY A 476 17.27 23.25 16.80
CA GLY A 476 15.99 23.63 17.39
C GLY A 476 15.61 22.89 18.69
N GLY A 477 16.57 22.28 19.43
CA GLY A 477 16.31 21.52 20.67
C GLY A 477 15.95 20.05 20.46
N LYS A 478 15.59 19.33 21.54
CA LYS A 478 15.38 17.85 21.48
C LYS A 478 14.18 17.41 20.64
N LYS A 479 13.17 18.27 20.44
CA LYS A 479 11.93 17.96 19.69
C LYS A 479 11.65 18.92 18.52
N ALA A 480 12.52 19.87 18.24
CA ALA A 480 12.27 20.85 17.20
C ALA A 480 12.87 20.41 15.87
N ASN A 481 12.21 20.80 14.80
CA ASN A 481 12.72 20.60 13.46
C ASN A 481 13.93 21.50 13.22
N PRO A 482 15.00 21.02 12.54
CA PRO A 482 16.14 21.86 12.16
C PRO A 482 15.69 23.08 11.37
N LYS A 483 16.39 24.21 11.58
CA LYS A 483 16.12 25.44 10.83
C LYS A 483 16.34 25.20 9.33
N PRO A 484 15.41 25.62 8.47
CA PRO A 484 15.49 25.38 7.02
C PRO A 484 16.78 25.93 6.39
N GLU A 485 17.20 27.14 6.79
CA GLU A 485 18.41 27.77 6.29
C GLU A 485 19.67 27.00 6.72
N ALA A 486 19.65 26.39 7.90
CA ALA A 486 20.74 25.53 8.35
C ALA A 486 20.85 24.23 7.58
N ILE A 487 19.73 23.66 7.17
CA ILE A 487 19.72 22.50 6.26
C ILE A 487 20.28 22.93 4.90
N LEU A 488 19.81 24.04 4.33
CA LEU A 488 20.29 24.52 3.04
C LEU A 488 21.79 24.89 3.07
N LYS A 489 22.30 25.40 4.17
CA LYS A 489 23.74 25.71 4.36
C LYS A 489 24.66 24.52 4.03
N TYR A 490 24.23 23.31 4.33
CA TYR A 490 24.98 22.09 3.99
C TYR A 490 24.47 21.40 2.71
N ALA A 491 23.17 21.50 2.42
CA ALA A 491 22.57 20.85 1.26
C ALA A 491 22.82 21.59 -0.05
N HIS A 492 23.14 22.92 -0.03
CA HIS A 492 23.31 23.69 -1.27
C HIS A 492 24.38 23.09 -2.21
N HIS A 493 25.44 22.53 -1.64
CA HIS A 493 26.54 21.98 -2.44
C HIS A 493 26.14 20.70 -3.21
N PRO A 494 25.62 19.65 -2.58
CA PRO A 494 25.13 18.47 -3.30
C PRO A 494 24.00 18.81 -4.27
N ILE A 495 23.11 19.75 -3.94
CA ILE A 495 22.05 20.18 -4.85
C ILE A 495 22.64 20.88 -6.08
N ALA A 496 23.58 21.84 -5.89
CA ALA A 496 24.21 22.53 -7.00
C ALA A 496 25.02 21.58 -7.90
N MET A 497 25.71 20.61 -7.31
CA MET A 497 26.48 19.61 -8.04
C MET A 497 25.56 18.71 -8.88
N LEU A 498 24.53 18.13 -8.26
CA LEU A 498 23.60 17.25 -8.99
C LEU A 498 22.75 18.04 -10.00
N GLY A 499 22.39 19.28 -9.68
CA GLY A 499 21.72 20.21 -10.59
C GLY A 499 22.58 20.58 -11.81
N GLY A 500 23.90 20.73 -11.62
CA GLY A 500 24.82 20.93 -12.74
C GLY A 500 24.95 19.71 -13.66
N LEU A 501 24.90 18.49 -13.08
CA LEU A 501 24.81 17.23 -13.86
C LEU A 501 23.49 17.15 -14.62
N TRP A 502 22.41 17.54 -13.98
CA TRP A 502 21.09 17.58 -14.61
C TRP A 502 21.03 18.61 -15.76
N GLU A 503 21.61 19.81 -15.59
CA GLU A 503 21.62 20.85 -16.63
C GLU A 503 22.37 20.39 -17.88
N LYS A 504 23.50 19.70 -17.72
CA LYS A 504 24.21 19.05 -18.81
C LYS A 504 23.38 17.98 -19.51
N GLU A 505 22.71 17.12 -18.75
CA GLU A 505 21.81 16.10 -19.31
C GLU A 505 20.63 16.73 -20.02
N ARG A 506 20.07 17.81 -19.50
CA ARG A 506 19.02 18.60 -20.16
C ARG A 506 19.48 19.16 -21.51
N GLU A 507 20.69 19.69 -21.59
CA GLU A 507 21.28 20.17 -22.86
C GLU A 507 21.45 19.06 -23.87
N ASP A 508 21.90 17.89 -23.43
CA ASP A 508 22.04 16.71 -24.29
C ASP A 508 20.66 16.15 -24.72
N TRP A 509 19.70 16.13 -23.82
CA TRP A 509 18.33 15.69 -24.11
C TRP A 509 17.63 16.63 -25.10
N SER A 510 17.82 17.94 -24.97
CA SER A 510 17.23 18.94 -25.89
C SER A 510 17.70 18.81 -27.35
N LYS A 511 18.80 18.10 -27.60
CA LYS A 511 19.31 17.78 -28.95
C LYS A 511 18.57 16.60 -29.59
N ASN A 512 17.78 15.85 -28.82
CA ASN A 512 16.99 14.75 -29.36
C ASN A 512 15.64 15.25 -29.89
N PRO A 513 15.43 15.28 -31.23
CA PRO A 513 14.18 15.77 -31.81
C PRO A 513 13.00 14.81 -31.58
N GLU A 514 13.28 13.55 -31.23
CA GLU A 514 12.24 12.51 -31.02
C GLU A 514 11.55 12.62 -29.68
N ASP A 515 12.22 13.17 -28.67
CA ASP A 515 11.64 13.38 -27.34
C ASP A 515 11.90 14.81 -26.82
N PRO A 516 10.98 15.76 -27.11
CA PRO A 516 11.11 17.15 -26.69
C PRO A 516 10.77 17.40 -25.20
N ARG A 517 10.41 16.36 -24.45
CA ARG A 517 10.04 16.49 -23.04
C ARG A 517 11.26 16.83 -22.19
N PRO A 518 11.18 17.82 -21.27
CA PRO A 518 12.32 18.13 -20.43
C PRO A 518 12.56 17.04 -19.38
N PRO A 519 13.83 16.73 -19.05
CA PRO A 519 14.16 15.91 -17.90
C PRO A 519 13.77 16.62 -16.61
N VAL A 520 13.25 15.87 -15.62
CA VAL A 520 12.73 16.43 -14.37
C VAL A 520 13.66 16.11 -13.21
N PHE A 521 13.92 17.11 -12.37
CA PHE A 521 14.67 17.04 -11.14
C PHE A 521 13.71 17.09 -9.93
N ILE A 522 13.88 16.21 -8.96
CA ILE A 522 13.02 16.15 -7.77
C ILE A 522 13.84 16.34 -6.51
N LEU A 523 13.35 17.22 -5.61
CA LEU A 523 13.82 17.34 -4.23
C LEU A 523 12.71 16.92 -3.28
N VAL A 524 12.98 15.93 -2.43
CA VAL A 524 12.04 15.46 -1.42
C VAL A 524 12.48 15.98 -0.06
N CYS A 525 11.67 16.85 0.53
CA CYS A 525 11.97 17.55 1.79
C CYS A 525 11.25 16.92 2.98
N LYS A 526 11.76 17.13 4.19
CA LYS A 526 11.12 16.64 5.40
C LYS A 526 9.81 17.39 5.70
N ASN A 527 9.76 18.70 5.48
CA ASN A 527 8.58 19.52 5.80
C ASN A 527 8.44 20.73 4.87
N THR A 528 7.29 21.41 4.99
CA THR A 528 6.91 22.57 4.19
C THR A 528 7.85 23.77 4.32
N GLN A 529 8.45 23.97 5.49
CA GLN A 529 9.38 25.08 5.73
C GLN A 529 10.69 24.90 4.97
N ILE A 530 11.25 23.69 4.99
CA ILE A 530 12.47 23.35 4.23
C ILE A 530 12.16 23.46 2.73
N ALA A 531 11.03 22.92 2.27
CA ALA A 531 10.62 22.99 0.88
C ALA A 531 10.46 24.45 0.40
N LYS A 532 9.92 25.33 1.25
CA LYS A 532 9.76 26.76 0.94
C LYS A 532 11.11 27.45 0.71
N VAL A 533 12.04 27.29 1.65
CA VAL A 533 13.37 27.94 1.56
C VAL A 533 14.15 27.44 0.34
N LEU A 534 14.05 26.12 0.06
CA LEU A 534 14.66 25.54 -1.13
C LEU A 534 14.03 26.07 -2.43
N TYR A 535 12.72 26.16 -2.48
CA TYR A 535 12.02 26.71 -3.63
C TYR A 535 12.40 28.18 -3.88
N GLU A 536 12.39 29.02 -2.84
CA GLU A 536 12.78 30.44 -2.94
C GLU A 536 14.23 30.58 -3.42
N TRP A 537 15.14 29.71 -2.98
CA TRP A 537 16.52 29.69 -3.40
C TRP A 537 16.70 29.23 -4.85
N LEU A 538 16.00 28.17 -5.29
CA LEU A 538 16.14 27.59 -6.63
C LEU A 538 15.41 28.42 -7.70
N ALA A 539 14.16 28.80 -7.42
CA ALA A 539 13.24 29.34 -8.40
C ALA A 539 13.22 30.88 -8.44
N GLU A 540 13.38 31.53 -7.27
CA GLU A 540 13.15 32.96 -7.11
C GLU A 540 14.44 33.76 -6.84
N ASP A 541 15.59 33.10 -6.86
CA ASP A 541 16.92 33.71 -6.62
C ASP A 541 17.08 34.34 -5.22
N LYS A 542 16.27 33.91 -4.24
CA LYS A 542 16.30 34.39 -2.87
C LYS A 542 17.24 33.53 -2.04
N ALA A 543 18.55 33.79 -2.13
CA ALA A 543 19.54 33.10 -1.32
C ALA A 543 19.56 33.62 0.12
N PRO A 544 19.42 32.73 1.15
CA PRO A 544 19.66 33.13 2.53
C PRO A 544 21.08 33.63 2.77
N THR A 545 21.25 34.46 3.77
CA THR A 545 22.57 35.06 4.09
C THR A 545 23.65 34.01 4.30
N GLY A 546 24.76 34.13 3.54
CA GLY A 546 25.90 33.20 3.61
C GLY A 546 25.77 31.96 2.72
N ILE A 547 24.71 31.84 1.95
CA ILE A 547 24.53 30.77 0.96
C ILE A 547 24.64 31.34 -0.44
N PRO A 548 25.48 30.79 -1.32
CA PRO A 548 25.63 31.30 -2.67
C PRO A 548 24.34 31.10 -3.48
N PRO A 549 23.99 32.00 -4.41
CA PRO A 549 22.88 31.84 -5.32
C PRO A 549 23.10 30.62 -6.23
N VAL A 550 22.04 29.95 -6.60
CA VAL A 550 22.10 28.82 -7.52
C VAL A 550 22.33 29.30 -8.95
N LYS A 551 23.27 28.68 -9.66
CA LYS A 551 23.64 29.03 -11.05
C LYS A 551 23.08 28.02 -12.06
N ILE A 552 21.85 27.58 -11.86
CA ILE A 552 21.18 26.60 -12.75
C ILE A 552 19.97 27.29 -13.38
N GLY A 553 20.13 27.66 -14.65
CA GLY A 553 19.12 28.46 -15.38
C GLY A 553 17.79 27.73 -15.53
N GLY A 554 17.82 26.41 -15.70
CA GLY A 554 16.62 25.58 -15.84
C GLY A 554 15.75 25.49 -14.59
N PHE A 555 16.20 25.92 -13.42
CA PHE A 555 15.38 25.92 -12.21
C PHE A 555 14.68 27.25 -11.95
N LYS A 556 15.08 28.33 -12.62
CA LYS A 556 14.54 29.67 -12.36
C LYS A 556 13.17 29.88 -12.99
N ASN A 557 12.25 30.50 -12.27
CA ASN A 557 10.93 30.90 -12.77
C ASN A 557 11.00 32.31 -13.40
N ASN A 558 11.62 32.40 -14.57
CA ASN A 558 11.76 33.66 -15.32
C ASN A 558 10.79 33.68 -16.51
N GLY A 559 9.52 34.00 -16.26
CA GLY A 559 8.47 34.04 -17.27
C GLY A 559 7.83 32.67 -17.60
N THR A 560 8.49 31.57 -17.25
CA THR A 560 7.97 30.21 -17.33
C THR A 560 8.05 29.57 -15.95
N GLN A 561 7.11 28.69 -15.64
CA GLN A 561 7.08 27.96 -14.37
C GLN A 561 7.95 26.68 -14.46
N ASN A 562 9.28 26.85 -14.36
CA ASN A 562 10.22 25.75 -14.44
C ASN A 562 10.33 24.94 -13.14
N THR A 563 10.15 25.60 -12.00
CA THR A 563 10.17 24.94 -10.67
C THR A 563 8.82 25.12 -9.98
N ILE A 564 8.30 24.03 -9.44
CA ILE A 564 7.08 24.04 -8.63
C ILE A 564 7.37 23.53 -7.23
N ARG A 565 6.59 24.03 -6.25
CA ARG A 565 6.58 23.51 -4.89
C ARG A 565 5.28 22.80 -4.63
N VAL A 566 5.38 21.58 -4.14
CA VAL A 566 4.23 20.71 -3.85
C VAL A 566 4.18 20.47 -2.35
N ASP A 567 3.21 21.10 -1.70
CA ASP A 567 2.94 20.90 -0.27
C ASP A 567 1.83 19.88 -0.10
N SER A 568 1.85 19.09 0.97
CA SER A 568 0.82 18.11 1.31
C SER A 568 -0.59 18.72 1.34
N LYS A 569 -0.76 19.95 1.83
CA LYS A 569 -2.06 20.64 1.85
C LYS A 569 -2.64 20.87 0.46
N VAL A 570 -1.84 21.31 -0.49
CA VAL A 570 -2.27 21.49 -1.89
C VAL A 570 -2.75 20.17 -2.48
N VAL A 571 -2.08 19.10 -2.13
CA VAL A 571 -2.39 17.74 -2.55
C VAL A 571 -3.72 17.27 -1.98
N HIS A 572 -3.90 17.34 -0.65
CA HIS A 572 -5.10 16.86 0.03
C HIS A 572 -6.36 17.69 -0.33
N GLU A 573 -6.24 19.01 -0.41
CA GLU A 573 -7.34 19.85 -0.87
C GLU A 573 -7.75 19.55 -2.31
N SER A 574 -6.82 19.16 -3.17
CA SER A 574 -7.12 18.77 -4.55
C SER A 574 -7.74 17.38 -4.66
N ASP A 575 -7.38 16.46 -3.75
CA ASP A 575 -7.80 15.07 -3.80
C ASP A 575 -9.22 14.85 -3.27
N SER A 576 -9.72 15.71 -2.37
CA SER A 576 -11.09 15.64 -1.85
C SER A 576 -12.16 16.02 -2.88
N GLY A 577 -11.81 16.70 -3.96
CA GLY A 577 -12.76 17.13 -5.00
C GLY A 577 -13.70 18.26 -4.56
N GLU A 578 -13.56 18.76 -3.34
CA GLU A 578 -14.38 19.86 -2.76
C GLU A 578 -13.69 21.23 -2.85
N THR A 579 -12.59 21.33 -3.60
CA THR A 579 -11.77 22.53 -3.61
C THR A 579 -12.47 23.68 -4.32
N LYS A 580 -12.76 24.73 -3.57
CA LYS A 580 -13.24 26.02 -4.10
C LYS A 580 -12.11 26.94 -4.55
N ASN A 581 -10.85 26.49 -4.50
CA ASN A 581 -9.68 27.29 -4.84
C ASN A 581 -9.15 26.91 -6.24
N ASP A 582 -9.34 27.82 -7.19
CA ASP A 582 -8.94 27.62 -8.59
C ASP A 582 -7.43 27.38 -8.76
N GLU A 583 -6.61 28.01 -7.92
CA GLU A 583 -5.15 27.82 -7.95
C GLU A 583 -4.71 26.41 -7.53
N VAL A 584 -5.39 25.81 -6.58
CA VAL A 584 -5.14 24.42 -6.18
C VAL A 584 -5.52 23.47 -7.30
N SER A 585 -6.67 23.71 -7.94
CA SER A 585 -7.10 22.92 -9.10
C SER A 585 -6.12 23.06 -10.26
N TRP A 586 -5.60 24.26 -10.51
CA TRP A 586 -4.56 24.49 -11.51
C TRP A 586 -3.26 23.74 -11.19
N MET A 587 -2.79 23.80 -9.94
CA MET A 587 -1.60 23.07 -9.52
C MET A 587 -1.74 21.56 -9.73
N ARG A 588 -2.93 21.02 -9.53
CA ARG A 588 -3.22 19.60 -9.82
C ARG A 588 -3.03 19.30 -11.31
N PHE A 589 -3.65 20.08 -12.21
CA PHE A 589 -3.42 19.90 -13.65
C PHE A 589 -1.94 20.07 -14.01
N THR A 590 -1.23 20.97 -13.33
CA THR A 590 0.21 21.13 -13.52
C THR A 590 0.94 19.83 -13.17
N LEU A 591 0.69 19.25 -12.01
CA LEU A 591 1.31 17.99 -11.59
C LEU A 591 0.98 16.83 -12.52
N ASP A 592 -0.28 16.69 -12.93
CA ASP A 592 -0.74 15.61 -13.81
C ASP A 592 -0.16 15.70 -15.22
N THR A 593 0.40 16.85 -15.58
CA THR A 593 0.94 17.12 -16.93
C THR A 593 2.45 17.33 -16.97
N VAL A 594 3.15 17.19 -15.85
CA VAL A 594 4.63 17.21 -15.84
C VAL A 594 5.17 16.12 -16.79
N GLY A 595 6.09 16.51 -17.65
CA GLY A 595 6.65 15.62 -18.67
C GLY A 595 5.74 15.35 -19.87
N LYS A 596 4.64 16.11 -20.04
CA LYS A 596 3.76 16.07 -21.21
C LYS A 596 3.85 17.38 -21.97
N THR A 597 4.19 17.34 -23.24
CA THR A 597 4.34 18.53 -24.09
C THR A 597 3.06 18.96 -24.76
N ALA A 598 2.14 18.03 -24.98
CA ALA A 598 0.86 18.26 -25.64
C ALA A 598 -0.25 17.40 -24.99
N TRP A 599 -1.49 17.82 -25.18
CA TRP A 599 -2.65 17.00 -24.82
C TRP A 599 -2.80 15.83 -25.81
N PRO A 600 -3.35 14.70 -25.36
CA PRO A 600 -3.80 13.65 -26.28
C PRO A 600 -4.78 14.21 -27.30
N THR A 601 -4.78 13.67 -28.51
CA THR A 601 -5.68 14.10 -29.58
C THR A 601 -6.69 13.02 -29.94
N ASP A 602 -7.87 13.43 -30.37
CA ASP A 602 -8.85 12.55 -30.96
C ASP A 602 -8.40 12.08 -32.38
N ARG A 603 -9.20 11.23 -33.02
CA ARG A 603 -8.92 10.71 -34.39
C ARG A 603 -8.87 11.81 -35.46
N VAL A 604 -9.33 13.02 -35.17
CA VAL A 604 -9.39 14.17 -36.04
C VAL A 604 -8.27 15.17 -35.72
N GLY A 605 -7.43 14.88 -34.71
CA GLY A 605 -6.31 15.74 -34.28
C GLY A 605 -6.69 16.85 -33.30
N ARG A 606 -7.90 16.85 -32.73
CA ARG A 606 -8.32 17.83 -31.73
C ARG A 606 -7.84 17.43 -30.35
N PRO A 607 -7.32 18.37 -29.52
CA PRO A 607 -6.88 18.07 -28.17
C PRO A 607 -8.04 17.59 -27.29
N LEU A 608 -7.77 16.55 -26.52
CA LEU A 608 -8.68 16.02 -25.50
C LEU A 608 -8.28 16.60 -24.15
N TYR A 609 -9.03 17.59 -23.70
CA TYR A 609 -8.82 18.22 -22.41
C TYR A 609 -9.41 17.39 -21.28
N PRO A 610 -8.75 17.34 -20.10
CA PRO A 610 -9.38 16.83 -18.91
C PRO A 610 -10.63 17.63 -18.53
N GLU A 611 -11.56 16.96 -17.84
CA GLU A 611 -12.80 17.59 -17.38
C GLU A 611 -12.53 18.83 -16.51
N GLY A 612 -13.17 19.95 -16.81
CA GLY A 612 -13.03 21.22 -16.10
C GLY A 612 -11.73 22.00 -16.38
N PHE A 613 -10.79 21.45 -17.19
CA PHE A 613 -9.53 22.14 -17.46
C PHE A 613 -9.73 23.42 -18.25
N LYS A 614 -10.53 23.34 -19.33
CA LYS A 614 -10.69 24.45 -20.26
C LYS A 614 -11.38 25.65 -19.61
N GLU A 615 -12.44 25.40 -18.85
CA GLU A 615 -13.16 26.43 -18.09
C GLU A 615 -12.23 27.10 -17.06
N LEU A 616 -11.37 26.30 -16.41
CA LEU A 616 -10.41 26.80 -15.43
C LEU A 616 -9.32 27.64 -16.10
N ALA A 617 -8.78 27.19 -17.25
CA ALA A 617 -7.78 27.93 -18.02
C ALA A 617 -8.30 29.29 -18.48
N GLU A 618 -9.53 29.34 -19.04
CA GLU A 618 -10.21 30.57 -19.42
C GLU A 618 -10.45 31.50 -18.22
N LYS A 619 -10.91 30.95 -17.08
CA LYS A 619 -11.16 31.71 -15.85
C LYS A 619 -9.91 32.35 -15.26
N LEU A 620 -8.76 31.64 -15.34
CA LEU A 620 -7.48 32.11 -14.82
C LEU A 620 -6.64 32.85 -15.88
N GLU A 621 -7.16 33.06 -17.10
CA GLU A 621 -6.46 33.66 -18.21
C GLU A 621 -5.10 32.98 -18.51
N ARG A 622 -5.09 31.65 -18.47
CA ARG A 622 -3.89 30.82 -18.66
C ARG A 622 -3.95 30.06 -20.01
N PRO A 623 -2.78 29.70 -20.56
CA PRO A 623 -2.71 28.95 -21.81
C PRO A 623 -3.41 27.58 -21.80
N ASP A 624 -3.93 27.16 -22.95
CA ASP A 624 -4.62 25.87 -23.14
C ASP A 624 -3.67 24.65 -23.21
N HIS A 625 -2.34 24.85 -23.27
CA HIS A 625 -1.40 23.75 -23.31
C HIS A 625 -1.28 23.08 -21.90
N PRO A 626 -0.73 21.85 -21.79
CA PRO A 626 -0.47 21.22 -20.53
C PRO A 626 0.32 22.14 -19.58
N PRO A 627 -0.19 22.50 -18.40
CA PRO A 627 0.47 23.49 -17.54
C PRO A 627 1.77 22.98 -16.93
N GLY A 628 1.97 21.66 -16.86
CA GLY A 628 3.22 21.04 -16.39
C GLY A 628 4.29 20.87 -17.47
N ARG A 629 4.02 21.31 -18.72
CA ARG A 629 4.90 21.13 -19.87
C ARG A 629 6.32 21.63 -19.67
N ASP A 630 6.43 22.78 -19.03
CA ASP A 630 7.70 23.48 -18.83
C ASP A 630 8.36 23.17 -17.48
N VAL A 631 7.70 22.37 -16.63
CA VAL A 631 8.21 22.02 -15.30
C VAL A 631 9.42 21.10 -15.42
N GLN A 632 10.54 21.55 -14.85
CA GLN A 632 11.84 20.87 -14.85
C GLN A 632 12.34 20.53 -13.45
N CYS A 633 11.80 21.18 -12.42
CA CYS A 633 12.17 20.92 -11.03
C CYS A 633 10.93 20.88 -10.14
N ILE A 634 10.87 19.86 -9.26
CA ILE A 634 9.81 19.73 -8.27
C ILE A 634 10.43 19.70 -6.87
N VAL A 635 10.00 20.61 -6.02
CA VAL A 635 10.33 20.61 -4.60
C VAL A 635 9.12 20.13 -3.83
N SER A 636 9.17 18.91 -3.32
CA SER A 636 8.03 18.27 -2.65
C SER A 636 8.27 18.04 -1.15
N VAL A 637 7.18 17.98 -0.40
CA VAL A 637 7.17 17.54 1.00
C VAL A 637 6.61 16.13 1.04
N GLY A 638 7.28 15.23 1.73
CA GLY A 638 6.83 13.84 1.85
C GLY A 638 6.88 13.08 0.53
N MET A 639 5.91 12.24 0.32
CA MET A 639 5.72 11.54 -0.95
C MET A 639 5.02 12.47 -1.93
N LEU A 640 5.51 12.54 -3.17
CA LEU A 640 4.73 13.10 -4.26
C LEU A 640 3.37 12.41 -4.30
N THR A 641 2.32 13.14 -4.66
CA THR A 641 0.94 12.64 -4.66
C THR A 641 0.87 11.22 -5.19
N GLU A 642 0.11 10.39 -4.52
CA GLU A 642 -0.24 9.09 -5.05
C GLU A 642 -0.93 9.24 -6.40
N GLY A 643 -0.59 8.37 -7.33
CA GLY A 643 -1.03 8.49 -8.71
C GLY A 643 -0.21 9.43 -9.58
N TRP A 644 0.71 10.23 -9.03
CA TRP A 644 1.62 11.02 -9.87
C TRP A 644 2.53 10.12 -10.71
N ASP A 645 2.65 10.44 -11.97
CA ASP A 645 3.30 9.63 -12.98
C ASP A 645 4.11 10.50 -13.95
N CYS A 646 5.43 10.47 -13.78
CA CYS A 646 6.33 11.17 -14.67
C CYS A 646 7.49 10.27 -15.09
N SER A 647 7.56 9.96 -16.37
CA SER A 647 8.59 9.11 -16.95
C SER A 647 9.91 9.85 -17.23
N THR A 648 9.91 11.19 -17.22
CA THR A 648 11.09 11.99 -17.53
C THR A 648 11.93 12.39 -16.31
N VAL A 649 11.64 11.84 -15.14
CA VAL A 649 12.47 12.04 -13.94
C VAL A 649 13.84 11.41 -14.15
N THR A 650 14.90 12.19 -13.98
CA THR A 650 16.30 11.75 -14.16
C THR A 650 17.13 11.93 -12.89
N HIS A 651 16.75 12.86 -12.02
CA HIS A 651 17.50 13.21 -10.82
C HIS A 651 16.59 13.32 -9.61
N ILE A 652 17.03 12.76 -8.49
CA ILE A 652 16.28 12.77 -7.22
C ILE A 652 17.23 13.09 -6.08
N ILE A 653 16.85 14.04 -5.21
CA ILE A 653 17.53 14.30 -3.94
C ILE A 653 16.58 14.09 -2.77
N GLY A 654 17.00 13.31 -1.79
CA GLY A 654 16.32 13.16 -0.52
C GLY A 654 16.91 14.05 0.58
N LEU A 655 16.10 14.99 1.10
CA LEU A 655 16.43 15.87 2.20
C LEU A 655 15.47 15.64 3.38
N ARG A 656 15.37 14.36 3.78
CA ARG A 656 14.57 13.91 4.91
C ARG A 656 15.21 12.69 5.57
N PRO A 657 14.84 12.35 6.81
CA PRO A 657 15.25 11.08 7.40
C PRO A 657 14.64 9.91 6.63
N PHE A 658 15.47 8.92 6.32
CA PHE A 658 15.05 7.64 5.75
C PHE A 658 15.32 6.56 6.81
N MET A 659 14.26 6.11 7.47
CA MET A 659 14.35 5.18 8.60
C MET A 659 14.19 3.72 8.19
N SER A 660 13.77 3.44 6.95
CA SER A 660 13.58 2.08 6.44
C SER A 660 13.75 2.02 4.92
N GLN A 661 14.10 0.83 4.43
CA GLN A 661 14.13 0.52 3.01
C GLN A 661 12.76 0.77 2.34
N LEU A 662 11.67 0.46 3.06
CA LEU A 662 10.30 0.70 2.61
C LEU A 662 10.06 2.16 2.23
N LEU A 663 10.49 3.10 3.10
CA LEU A 663 10.35 4.54 2.84
C LEU A 663 11.19 4.98 1.64
N CYS A 664 12.39 4.43 1.47
CA CYS A 664 13.20 4.67 0.28
C CYS A 664 12.46 4.23 -1.00
N GLU A 665 11.87 3.05 -0.99
CA GLU A 665 11.12 2.50 -2.13
C GLU A 665 9.88 3.34 -2.46
N GLN A 666 9.15 3.83 -1.47
CA GLN A 666 7.98 4.67 -1.67
C GLN A 666 8.33 6.02 -2.29
N VAL A 667 9.37 6.67 -1.76
CA VAL A 667 9.79 8.01 -2.22
C VAL A 667 10.38 7.96 -3.62
N VAL A 668 11.26 7.00 -3.89
CA VAL A 668 12.03 6.97 -5.15
C VAL A 668 11.34 6.16 -6.23
N GLY A 669 10.58 5.13 -5.88
CA GLY A 669 9.98 4.21 -6.84
C GLY A 669 9.13 4.90 -7.92
N ARG A 670 8.49 6.02 -7.60
CA ARG A 670 7.72 6.82 -8.57
C ARG A 670 8.61 7.55 -9.58
N GLY A 671 9.78 8.03 -9.13
CA GLY A 671 10.76 8.67 -10.00
C GLY A 671 11.58 7.71 -10.86
N LEU A 672 11.49 6.39 -10.59
CA LEU A 672 12.16 5.37 -11.40
C LEU A 672 11.32 4.89 -12.60
N ARG A 673 10.21 5.52 -12.92
CA ARG A 673 9.39 5.15 -14.07
C ARG A 673 10.12 5.42 -15.39
N ARG A 674 10.08 4.45 -16.29
CA ARG A 674 10.77 4.52 -17.59
C ARG A 674 10.09 5.47 -18.57
N ALA A 675 10.89 6.06 -19.43
CA ALA A 675 10.43 6.83 -20.59
C ALA A 675 10.17 5.94 -21.82
N SER A 676 10.95 4.87 -22.00
CA SER A 676 10.83 3.94 -23.14
C SER A 676 10.82 2.48 -22.67
N TYR A 677 10.09 1.65 -23.40
CA TYR A 677 10.05 0.18 -23.22
C TYR A 677 10.61 -0.55 -24.43
N GLU A 678 11.63 0.04 -25.08
CA GLU A 678 12.32 -0.59 -26.20
C GLU A 678 13.05 -1.85 -25.75
N VAL A 679 12.86 -2.90 -26.56
CA VAL A 679 13.49 -4.20 -26.33
C VAL A 679 14.76 -4.29 -27.18
N GLY A 680 15.88 -4.51 -26.52
CA GLY A 680 17.15 -4.74 -27.18
C GLY A 680 17.22 -6.08 -27.91
N PRO A 681 18.27 -6.31 -28.68
CA PRO A 681 18.48 -7.55 -29.44
C PRO A 681 18.56 -8.80 -28.56
N ASP A 682 18.91 -8.63 -27.30
CA ASP A 682 19.02 -9.70 -26.29
C ASP A 682 17.66 -10.04 -25.61
N GLY A 683 16.55 -9.40 -26.04
CA GLY A 683 15.22 -9.60 -25.47
C GLY A 683 15.00 -8.90 -24.13
N LYS A 684 15.94 -8.07 -23.68
CA LYS A 684 15.86 -7.26 -22.47
C LYS A 684 15.51 -5.81 -22.82
N LEU A 685 15.00 -5.08 -21.86
CA LEU A 685 14.78 -3.63 -22.03
C LEU A 685 16.11 -2.88 -22.00
N THR A 686 16.19 -1.81 -22.79
CA THR A 686 17.36 -0.92 -22.82
C THR A 686 17.57 -0.28 -21.44
N GLU A 687 18.80 0.00 -21.07
CA GLU A 687 19.09 0.62 -19.78
C GLU A 687 18.63 2.09 -19.75
N GLU A 688 17.86 2.44 -18.75
CA GLU A 688 17.58 3.82 -18.35
C GLU A 688 17.99 4.00 -16.89
N VAL A 689 18.53 5.17 -16.56
CA VAL A 689 19.07 5.46 -15.23
C VAL A 689 18.40 6.67 -14.61
N ALA A 690 18.36 6.71 -13.28
CA ALA A 690 18.03 7.90 -12.52
C ALA A 690 19.09 8.12 -11.43
N LYS A 691 19.61 9.33 -11.33
CA LYS A 691 20.61 9.70 -10.33
C LYS A 691 19.93 10.03 -9.02
N VAL A 692 20.28 9.31 -7.96
CA VAL A 692 19.62 9.38 -6.65
C VAL A 692 20.64 9.74 -5.58
N PHE A 693 20.45 10.88 -4.92
CA PHE A 693 21.30 11.35 -3.83
C PHE A 693 20.47 11.48 -2.57
N GLY A 694 21.09 11.21 -1.42
CA GLY A 694 20.44 11.38 -0.13
C GLY A 694 19.40 10.35 0.23
N VAL A 695 19.24 9.28 -0.56
CA VAL A 695 18.34 8.17 -0.30
C VAL A 695 19.18 6.90 -0.17
N PRO A 696 19.30 6.33 1.02
CA PRO A 696 20.18 5.20 1.29
C PRO A 696 19.55 3.87 0.87
N PHE A 697 19.68 3.52 -0.39
CA PHE A 697 19.33 2.19 -0.89
C PHE A 697 20.47 1.20 -0.62
N GLU A 698 20.32 0.30 0.34
CA GLU A 698 21.38 -0.60 0.75
C GLU A 698 21.37 -1.97 0.07
N VAL A 699 20.23 -2.40 -0.44
CA VAL A 699 20.03 -3.78 -0.93
C VAL A 699 19.56 -3.83 -2.38
N ILE A 700 19.67 -2.73 -3.11
CA ILE A 700 19.18 -2.62 -4.48
C ILE A 700 20.36 -2.69 -5.45
N PRO A 701 20.28 -3.48 -6.54
CA PRO A 701 21.27 -3.44 -7.61
C PRO A 701 21.33 -2.03 -8.20
N PHE A 702 22.51 -1.44 -8.22
CA PHE A 702 22.69 -0.13 -8.82
C PHE A 702 23.95 -0.06 -9.68
N LYS A 703 24.01 0.94 -10.54
CA LYS A 703 25.15 1.21 -11.41
C LYS A 703 25.89 2.44 -10.92
N SER A 704 27.22 2.36 -10.81
CA SER A 704 28.03 3.52 -10.46
C SER A 704 28.08 4.53 -11.60
N SER A 705 28.09 5.83 -11.28
CA SER A 705 28.24 6.91 -12.26
C SER A 705 29.68 7.08 -12.80
N THR A 706 30.61 6.30 -12.32
CA THR A 706 32.02 6.39 -12.74
C THR A 706 32.24 5.70 -14.06
N GLN A 707 32.04 6.40 -15.17
CA GLN A 707 32.64 6.02 -16.43
C GLN A 707 34.14 6.27 -16.34
N GLY A 708 34.95 5.20 -16.40
CA GLY A 708 36.29 5.29 -16.95
C GLY A 708 37.48 5.24 -16.01
N GLN A 709 37.40 4.79 -14.78
CA GLN A 709 38.60 4.29 -14.07
C GLN A 709 38.38 2.88 -13.53
N PRO A 710 39.30 1.94 -13.82
CA PRO A 710 39.22 0.64 -13.20
C PRO A 710 39.31 0.81 -11.68
N PRO A 711 38.55 0.02 -10.89
CA PRO A 711 38.58 0.12 -9.44
C PRO A 711 40.02 0.00 -8.95
N GLN A 712 40.53 1.03 -8.25
CA GLN A 712 41.76 0.88 -7.51
C GLN A 712 41.57 -0.29 -6.55
N HIS A 713 42.45 -1.29 -6.69
CA HIS A 713 42.49 -2.41 -5.74
C HIS A 713 42.68 -1.87 -4.32
N VAL A 714 41.57 -1.73 -3.60
CA VAL A 714 41.65 -1.59 -2.15
C VAL A 714 42.25 -2.89 -1.65
N ARG A 715 43.41 -2.81 -1.01
CA ARG A 715 44.01 -3.97 -0.35
C ARG A 715 43.01 -4.48 0.69
N ARG A 716 42.25 -5.50 0.31
CA ARG A 716 41.37 -6.20 1.25
C ARG A 716 42.24 -7.08 2.12
N SER A 717 42.23 -6.89 3.41
CA SER A 717 42.78 -7.81 4.38
C SER A 717 41.82 -8.99 4.50
N ASN A 718 42.15 -10.11 3.84
CA ASN A 718 41.37 -11.31 3.99
C ASN A 718 41.72 -11.94 5.34
N VAL A 719 40.75 -12.03 6.24
CA VAL A 719 40.91 -12.82 7.46
C VAL A 719 40.58 -14.27 7.11
N HIS A 720 41.54 -15.16 7.28
CA HIS A 720 41.38 -16.60 7.02
C HIS A 720 41.91 -17.41 8.19
N ALA A 721 41.34 -18.59 8.40
CA ALA A 721 41.85 -19.54 9.37
C ALA A 721 43.24 -20.03 8.95
N ILE A 722 44.16 -20.14 9.89
CA ILE A 722 45.52 -20.68 9.66
C ILE A 722 45.43 -22.19 9.75
N PRO A 723 45.68 -22.95 8.63
CA PRO A 723 45.51 -24.41 8.62
C PRO A 723 46.34 -25.12 9.68
N THR A 724 47.55 -24.61 9.98
CA THR A 724 48.43 -25.18 11.01
C THR A 724 47.95 -25.02 12.43
N LYS A 725 46.92 -24.22 12.66
CA LYS A 725 46.25 -23.96 13.96
C LYS A 725 44.89 -24.64 14.09
N SER A 726 44.61 -25.65 13.29
CA SER A 726 43.36 -26.40 13.31
C SER A 726 42.96 -26.96 14.69
N ARG A 727 43.96 -27.25 15.58
CA ARG A 727 43.70 -27.65 16.96
C ARG A 727 42.93 -26.64 17.80
N TYR A 728 42.81 -25.40 17.34
CA TYR A 728 42.03 -24.32 17.98
C TYR A 728 40.71 -24.04 17.24
N GLU A 729 40.37 -24.87 16.27
CA GLU A 729 39.12 -24.77 15.53
C GLU A 729 37.93 -24.96 16.46
N ILE A 730 37.04 -24.01 16.48
CA ILE A 730 35.77 -24.08 17.21
C ILE A 730 34.70 -24.53 16.24
N THR A 731 34.32 -25.80 16.37
CA THR A 731 33.24 -26.37 15.55
C THR A 731 31.92 -26.26 16.30
N PHE A 732 30.92 -25.68 15.69
CA PHE A 732 29.56 -25.67 16.21
C PHE A 732 28.61 -26.10 15.10
N PRO A 733 27.49 -26.75 15.45
CA PRO A 733 26.53 -27.20 14.46
C PRO A 733 25.91 -25.98 13.73
N ARG A 734 25.80 -26.08 12.41
CA ARG A 734 25.01 -25.14 11.63
C ARG A 734 23.53 -25.36 11.96
N VAL A 735 22.96 -24.42 12.71
CA VAL A 735 21.54 -24.49 13.07
C VAL A 735 20.74 -24.00 11.87
N GLU A 736 20.07 -24.88 11.16
CA GLU A 736 19.17 -24.56 10.04
C GLU A 736 17.74 -24.22 10.52
N GLY A 737 17.42 -24.51 11.76
CA GLY A 737 16.15 -24.18 12.40
C GLY A 737 16.09 -24.77 13.80
N TYR A 738 15.25 -24.19 14.63
CA TYR A 738 14.90 -24.72 15.93
C TYR A 738 13.55 -25.42 15.82
N THR A 739 13.53 -26.74 15.98
CA THR A 739 12.29 -27.47 16.22
C THR A 739 12.18 -27.75 17.70
N GLN A 740 11.10 -27.30 18.31
CA GLN A 740 10.81 -27.66 19.68
C GLN A 740 10.39 -29.14 19.71
N ALA A 741 11.28 -30.01 20.10
CA ALA A 741 10.93 -31.42 20.35
C ALA A 741 10.06 -31.46 21.61
N ILE A 742 8.77 -31.64 21.42
CA ILE A 742 7.84 -31.83 22.50
C ILE A 742 8.04 -33.27 23.00
N ARG A 743 8.77 -33.42 24.10
CA ARG A 743 9.01 -34.73 24.76
C ARG A 743 7.85 -35.15 25.65
N ASN A 744 6.77 -34.41 25.66
CA ASN A 744 5.60 -34.74 26.46
C ASN A 744 4.88 -35.94 25.84
N ARG A 745 4.82 -37.03 26.54
CA ARG A 745 4.00 -38.17 26.14
C ARG A 745 2.65 -38.07 26.86
N VAL A 746 1.58 -38.11 26.09
CA VAL A 746 0.26 -38.36 26.63
C VAL A 746 0.19 -39.85 26.95
N THR A 747 0.11 -40.19 28.18
CA THR A 747 -0.02 -41.61 28.66
C THR A 747 -1.34 -41.75 29.37
N VAL A 748 -2.03 -42.84 29.08
CA VAL A 748 -3.23 -43.26 29.82
C VAL A 748 -2.80 -44.37 30.76
N ASP A 749 -3.05 -44.15 32.05
CA ASP A 749 -2.90 -45.20 33.04
C ASP A 749 -4.13 -46.08 33.01
N TRP A 750 -4.06 -47.15 32.24
CA TRP A 750 -5.17 -48.09 32.03
C TRP A 750 -5.59 -48.79 33.29
N ALA A 751 -4.77 -48.88 34.33
CA ALA A 751 -5.12 -49.47 35.59
C ALA A 751 -6.10 -48.61 36.40
N ASN A 752 -6.11 -47.32 36.18
CA ASN A 752 -6.96 -46.35 36.84
C ASN A 752 -8.16 -45.87 36.00
N VAL A 753 -8.28 -46.36 34.76
CA VAL A 753 -9.46 -46.09 33.92
C VAL A 753 -10.59 -47.02 34.36
N ALA A 754 -11.67 -46.46 34.93
CA ALA A 754 -12.86 -47.24 35.28
C ALA A 754 -13.47 -47.85 34.00
N SER A 755 -13.65 -49.14 34.00
CA SER A 755 -14.31 -49.84 32.88
C SER A 755 -15.77 -49.43 32.78
N LEU A 756 -16.15 -48.85 31.63
CA LEU A 756 -17.55 -48.54 31.31
C LEU A 756 -18.21 -49.78 30.71
N VAL A 757 -19.08 -50.41 31.42
CA VAL A 757 -19.90 -51.52 30.89
C VAL A 757 -21.16 -50.92 30.28
N LEU A 758 -21.22 -50.98 28.96
CA LEU A 758 -22.41 -50.57 28.23
C LEU A 758 -23.41 -51.70 28.15
N GLU A 759 -24.50 -51.57 28.88
CA GLU A 759 -25.64 -52.49 28.75
C GLU A 759 -26.59 -52.00 27.69
N PRO A 760 -26.72 -52.70 26.54
CA PRO A 760 -27.56 -52.24 25.42
C PRO A 760 -29.00 -51.92 25.78
N GLY A 761 -29.55 -52.62 26.78
CA GLY A 761 -30.93 -52.43 27.25
C GLY A 761 -31.12 -51.15 28.12
N LYS A 762 -30.06 -50.54 28.57
CA LYS A 762 -30.10 -49.29 29.37
C LYS A 762 -29.81 -48.03 28.57
N ILE A 763 -29.45 -48.18 27.30
CA ILE A 763 -29.22 -47.05 26.41
C ILE A 763 -30.58 -46.63 25.83
N PRO A 764 -31.08 -45.47 26.12
CA PRO A 764 -32.36 -44.99 25.58
C PRO A 764 -32.28 -44.94 24.03
N PRO A 765 -33.28 -45.49 23.32
CA PRO A 765 -33.28 -45.43 21.85
C PRO A 765 -33.50 -44.02 21.30
N GLU A 766 -33.98 -43.11 22.14
CA GLU A 766 -34.28 -41.75 21.81
C GLU A 766 -33.51 -40.80 22.71
N VAL A 767 -32.96 -39.76 22.17
CA VAL A 767 -32.19 -38.73 22.87
C VAL A 767 -32.77 -37.35 22.56
N GLU A 768 -33.16 -36.65 23.60
CA GLU A 768 -33.63 -35.29 23.51
C GLU A 768 -32.41 -34.34 23.35
N VAL A 769 -32.30 -33.64 22.24
CA VAL A 769 -31.21 -32.71 22.00
C VAL A 769 -31.76 -31.27 22.00
N LYS A 770 -31.33 -30.48 22.97
CA LYS A 770 -31.57 -29.03 23.02
C LYS A 770 -30.38 -28.31 22.37
N GLY A 771 -30.56 -27.66 21.26
CA GLY A 771 -29.46 -26.96 20.62
C GLY A 771 -29.83 -26.11 19.39
N LEU A 772 -28.84 -25.45 18.89
CA LEU A 772 -28.91 -24.66 17.64
C LEU A 772 -29.13 -25.58 16.43
N HIS A 773 -30.18 -25.34 15.69
CA HIS A 773 -30.53 -26.05 14.48
C HIS A 773 -30.11 -25.27 13.24
N ILE A 774 -29.52 -25.96 12.28
CA ILE A 774 -29.40 -25.43 10.92
C ILE A 774 -30.60 -25.93 10.13
N ASN A 775 -31.52 -25.04 9.75
CA ASN A 775 -32.69 -25.42 8.97
C ASN A 775 -32.29 -25.78 7.52
N ASN A 776 -33.22 -26.38 6.78
CA ASN A 776 -33.00 -26.79 5.37
C ASN A 776 -32.65 -25.63 4.40
N LYS A 777 -32.60 -24.39 4.86
CA LYS A 777 -32.17 -23.21 4.11
C LYS A 777 -30.80 -22.65 4.57
N GLY A 778 -30.03 -23.42 5.35
CA GLY A 778 -28.70 -23.05 5.83
C GLY A 778 -28.67 -21.93 6.88
N ARG A 779 -29.80 -21.55 7.47
CA ARG A 779 -29.90 -20.54 8.53
C ARG A 779 -29.93 -21.18 9.91
N LEU A 780 -29.12 -20.62 10.81
CA LEU A 780 -29.22 -20.94 12.24
C LEU A 780 -30.58 -20.51 12.77
N SER A 781 -31.34 -21.44 13.30
CA SER A 781 -32.57 -21.16 14.04
C SER A 781 -32.42 -21.61 15.50
N LEU A 782 -32.78 -20.77 16.42
CA LEU A 782 -32.94 -21.12 17.82
C LEU A 782 -34.30 -21.82 17.95
N SER A 783 -34.27 -23.04 18.47
CA SER A 783 -35.53 -23.67 18.98
C SER A 783 -36.02 -22.83 20.15
N GLY A 784 -37.16 -22.19 19.98
CA GLY A 784 -37.81 -21.45 21.09
C GLY A 784 -38.16 -22.38 22.23
N PRO A 785 -38.43 -21.83 23.44
CA PRO A 785 -38.85 -22.63 24.58
C PRO A 785 -40.15 -23.37 24.22
N GLY A 786 -40.05 -24.72 24.15
CA GLY A 786 -41.17 -25.60 23.86
C GLY A 786 -41.09 -26.45 22.60
N ARG A 787 -40.02 -26.33 21.77
CA ARG A 787 -39.79 -27.27 20.68
C ARG A 787 -38.62 -28.20 21.03
N ILE A 788 -38.98 -29.44 21.25
CA ILE A 788 -38.05 -30.54 21.45
C ILE A 788 -38.05 -31.28 20.11
N ASP A 789 -36.90 -31.38 19.47
CA ASP A 789 -36.77 -32.27 18.32
C ASP A 789 -36.20 -33.60 18.80
N ASP A 790 -37.05 -34.61 18.76
CA ASP A 790 -36.66 -36.00 19.03
C ASP A 790 -35.78 -36.50 17.91
N VAL A 791 -34.54 -36.83 18.20
CA VAL A 791 -33.60 -37.45 17.26
C VAL A 791 -33.39 -38.90 17.67
N THR A 792 -33.81 -39.79 16.80
CA THR A 792 -33.53 -41.21 17.04
C THR A 792 -32.04 -41.54 16.90
N LEU A 793 -31.56 -42.54 17.65
CA LEU A 793 -30.14 -42.99 17.57
C LEU A 793 -29.75 -43.32 16.10
N LYS A 794 -30.67 -43.79 15.29
CA LYS A 794 -30.48 -44.15 13.89
C LYS A 794 -30.26 -42.89 13.04
N GLU A 795 -31.03 -41.84 13.25
CA GLU A 795 -30.87 -40.56 12.58
C GLU A 795 -29.60 -39.82 13.00
N PHE A 796 -29.27 -39.89 14.30
CA PHE A 796 -28.01 -39.35 14.82
C PHE A 796 -26.79 -40.02 14.17
N ARG A 797 -26.79 -41.36 14.06
CA ARG A 797 -25.72 -42.10 13.36
C ARG A 797 -25.68 -41.81 11.87
N GLY A 798 -26.83 -41.58 11.23
CA GLY A 798 -26.91 -41.25 9.81
C GLY A 798 -26.41 -39.83 9.46
N LYS A 799 -26.51 -38.90 10.39
CA LYS A 799 -26.16 -37.48 10.18
C LYS A 799 -24.76 -37.12 10.62
N ARG A 800 -24.09 -37.93 11.44
CA ARG A 800 -22.76 -37.63 11.97
C ARG A 800 -21.69 -38.55 11.43
N ARG A 801 -20.58 -38.00 10.97
CA ARG A 801 -19.39 -38.77 10.59
C ARG A 801 -18.64 -39.27 11.80
N THR A 802 -18.03 -40.43 11.72
CA THR A 802 -17.19 -40.98 12.81
C THR A 802 -16.11 -40.00 13.24
N GLN A 803 -15.54 -39.22 12.32
CA GLN A 803 -14.53 -38.21 12.62
C GLN A 803 -15.07 -37.09 13.52
N GLU A 804 -16.32 -36.69 13.35
CA GLU A 804 -16.95 -35.66 14.20
C GLU A 804 -17.11 -36.17 15.65
N LEU A 805 -17.51 -37.44 15.81
CA LEU A 805 -17.61 -38.07 17.13
C LEU A 805 -16.25 -38.19 17.82
N VAL A 806 -15.22 -38.57 17.04
CA VAL A 806 -13.85 -38.65 17.55
C VAL A 806 -13.36 -37.25 17.97
N PHE A 807 -13.70 -36.22 17.19
CA PHE A 807 -13.32 -34.86 17.51
C PHE A 807 -14.02 -34.31 18.75
N ASP A 808 -15.30 -34.56 18.92
CA ASP A 808 -16.08 -34.16 20.10
C ASP A 808 -15.59 -34.86 21.36
N LEU A 809 -15.28 -36.14 21.24
CA LEU A 809 -14.66 -36.94 22.33
C LEU A 809 -13.27 -36.42 22.68
N ALA A 810 -12.42 -36.21 21.68
CA ALA A 810 -11.07 -35.67 21.89
C ALA A 810 -11.11 -34.29 22.55
N ARG A 811 -12.01 -33.42 22.13
CA ARG A 811 -12.22 -32.09 22.73
C ARG A 811 -12.63 -32.15 24.20
N THR A 812 -13.49 -33.06 24.53
CA THR A 812 -13.95 -33.27 25.93
C THR A 812 -12.81 -33.81 26.77
N LEU A 813 -12.13 -34.86 26.32
CA LEU A 813 -10.99 -35.47 27.01
C LEU A 813 -9.81 -34.51 27.15
N THR A 814 -9.54 -33.70 26.12
CA THR A 814 -8.50 -32.68 26.21
C THR A 814 -8.77 -31.68 27.33
N ARG A 815 -10.01 -31.22 27.46
CA ARG A 815 -10.37 -30.28 28.51
C ARG A 815 -10.15 -30.89 29.91
N ASP A 816 -10.54 -32.12 30.09
CA ASP A 816 -10.40 -32.83 31.38
C ASP A 816 -8.93 -33.17 31.68
N TYR A 817 -8.14 -33.51 30.66
CA TYR A 817 -6.71 -33.77 30.77
C TYR A 817 -5.93 -32.50 31.14
N VAL A 818 -6.21 -31.38 30.47
CA VAL A 818 -5.56 -30.09 30.73
C VAL A 818 -5.87 -29.58 32.14
N ALA A 819 -7.05 -29.89 32.68
CA ALA A 819 -7.44 -29.52 34.04
C ALA A 819 -6.64 -30.24 35.13
N GLN A 820 -5.91 -31.31 34.77
CA GLN A 820 -5.07 -32.03 35.76
C GLN A 820 -3.82 -31.21 36.08
N LYS A 821 -3.48 -31.13 37.38
CA LYS A 821 -2.32 -30.34 37.87
C LYS A 821 -0.95 -30.76 37.28
N GLN A 822 -0.86 -31.95 36.70
CA GLN A 822 0.38 -32.51 36.14
C GLN A 822 0.45 -32.41 34.61
N CYS A 823 -0.54 -31.79 33.98
CA CYS A 823 -0.55 -31.65 32.54
C CYS A 823 0.51 -30.62 32.09
N THR A 824 1.50 -31.08 31.35
CA THR A 824 2.57 -30.26 30.79
C THR A 824 2.38 -30.02 29.28
N VAL A 825 1.35 -30.61 28.66
CA VAL A 825 1.08 -30.55 27.24
C VAL A 825 0.08 -29.44 26.96
N PRO A 826 0.37 -28.50 26.05
CA PRO A 826 -0.58 -27.49 25.66
C PRO A 826 -1.84 -28.08 24.99
N ALA A 827 -3.01 -27.51 25.27
CA ALA A 827 -4.31 -28.01 24.79
C ALA A 827 -4.39 -28.20 23.26
N HIS A 828 -3.68 -27.38 22.49
CA HIS A 828 -3.67 -27.46 21.00
C HIS A 828 -2.85 -28.64 20.47
N GLN A 829 -2.13 -29.34 21.31
CA GLN A 829 -1.30 -30.50 20.98
C GLN A 829 -1.91 -31.82 21.44
N LEU A 830 -2.84 -31.75 22.36
CA LEU A 830 -3.65 -32.86 22.78
C LEU A 830 -4.78 -33.12 21.81
#